data_613122de0157a834f9bd0a96eef376b6
#
_entry.id   613122de0157a834f9bd0a96eef376b6
#
_cell.length_a   1.000
_cell.length_b   1.000
_cell.length_c   1.000
_cell.angle_alpha   90.00
_cell.angle_beta   90.00
_cell.angle_gamma   90.00
#
_symmetry.space_group_name_H-M   'P 1'
#
loop_
_entity.id
_entity.type
_entity.pdbx_description
1 polymer ?
#
loop_
_entity_poly.entity_id
_entity_poly.type
_entity_poly.pdbx_seq_one_letter_code
_entity_poly.pdbx_strand_id
1 'polypeptide(L)'
;MSGMTRRLRRRGSWSAAPFAVALLISALLPAGAAAQEEASSSSSSASSSSDRLLEAARDGAVEVVRALVADGADGADVNAARGDGMTALHFAAERGHAAVARVLIDAGAAVDAGTRIGRYAPLHLAARGGHGPVVALLLEAGADPNAATTNSGVTALHLAAAAAVDGRSAVAALLDHGADPNAREGSAGQTPLMFAAAANRPAAAAALLEAGADPGTPTAVVDVLPSLALDREANRRMRDMIGAPRETLGPYGPEVDSEAEWPGEPTPAHVQAAIRAQREFLRSGFDVGEVSAHSLGRTGPDYPGGPDLIRPPYREVLVGRTGGMTALLHAAREGHIEAATALLDGGANIDQASADATTPLLMAALNGQFDLALALIERGADPDLAASTDGATPLFAVLQTQWAPKSNYPQPRAQDLQDAGHMDVLRALLDAGADPNPRLNTHLWYWEYGLTKMGIDLTGATPFWRAAFAQDIEAMKLLVAHGADPNIPTRWPEVGMRERRQQDGRQQEDSALPWIPEGAPNAWPIHAAAGGGYLGLGAFSVRNRPDQFIPAVKYLIEELGADVDQRDSWLYTPMHYAASRGDNELIEYLVSQGGDVTAITRLGQSTADMARGGRAGFFTRVPFPETVDLLTSLGATLECLHTHFLDTGDSCPGAGIDDPWAPAATSQEGKR
;
A
#
# COMPACT_ATOMS: atom_id res chain seq x y z
N MET A 1 33.44 7.14 42.53
CA MET A 1 33.56 5.75 43.00
C MET A 1 32.24 5.08 42.81
N SER A 2 32.23 3.88 42.23
CA SER A 2 31.10 3.02 41.88
C SER A 2 30.47 3.37 40.54
N GLY A 3 30.64 2.75 39.42
CA GLY A 3 30.73 1.33 39.10
C GLY A 3 29.42 0.96 38.41
N MET A 4 29.20 1.40 37.12
CA MET A 4 28.01 1.05 36.33
C MET A 4 28.44 0.06 35.24
N THR A 5 28.20 -1.21 35.51
CA THR A 5 28.44 -2.35 34.61
C THR A 5 27.54 -2.29 33.38
N ARG A 6 28.15 -2.07 32.22
CA ARG A 6 27.52 -2.25 30.89
C ARG A 6 27.19 -3.73 30.67
N ARG A 7 25.94 -4.08 30.61
CA ARG A 7 25.48 -5.36 30.05
C ARG A 7 25.46 -5.25 28.52
N LEU A 8 26.42 -5.87 27.88
CA LEU A 8 26.39 -6.18 26.44
C LEU A 8 25.28 -7.21 26.20
N ARG A 9 24.17 -6.75 25.60
CA ARG A 9 23.19 -7.65 24.94
C ARG A 9 23.76 -8.00 23.57
N ARG A 10 24.15 -9.24 23.38
CA ARG A 10 24.36 -9.84 22.06
C ARG A 10 23.00 -9.82 21.34
N ARG A 11 22.85 -8.96 20.34
CA ARG A 11 21.75 -9.06 19.37
C ARG A 11 22.13 -10.15 18.38
N GLY A 12 21.35 -11.22 18.36
CA GLY A 12 21.39 -12.19 17.27
C GLY A 12 20.84 -11.51 16.01
N SER A 13 21.63 -11.54 14.95
CA SER A 13 21.22 -11.10 13.63
C SER A 13 20.09 -12.01 13.12
N TRP A 14 18.87 -11.53 13.17
CA TRP A 14 17.77 -12.10 12.39
C TRP A 14 17.78 -11.37 11.05
N SER A 15 18.29 -12.02 10.03
CA SER A 15 18.16 -11.56 8.66
C SER A 15 16.67 -11.55 8.30
N ALA A 16 16.10 -10.35 8.17
CA ALA A 16 14.80 -10.18 7.57
C ALA A 16 14.91 -10.59 6.09
N ALA A 17 14.39 -11.75 5.76
CA ALA A 17 14.30 -12.20 4.37
C ALA A 17 13.36 -11.26 3.60
N PRO A 18 13.69 -10.86 2.37
CA PRO A 18 12.88 -9.94 1.58
C PRO A 18 11.59 -10.61 1.12
N PHE A 19 10.48 -10.28 1.76
CA PHE A 19 9.16 -10.86 1.46
C PHE A 19 8.60 -10.44 0.09
N ALA A 20 9.06 -9.35 -0.52
CA ALA A 20 8.48 -8.83 -1.77
C ALA A 20 8.96 -9.55 -3.04
N VAL A 21 10.22 -9.97 -3.09
CA VAL A 21 10.73 -10.75 -4.23
C VAL A 21 10.32 -12.23 -4.11
N ALA A 22 10.15 -12.73 -2.88
CA ALA A 22 9.69 -14.08 -2.63
C ALA A 22 8.22 -14.30 -3.05
N LEU A 23 7.35 -13.28 -3.01
CA LEU A 23 5.94 -13.41 -3.41
C LEU A 23 5.74 -13.57 -4.93
N LEU A 24 6.60 -12.98 -5.76
CA LEU A 24 6.54 -13.19 -7.22
C LEU A 24 7.16 -14.54 -7.65
N ILE A 25 8.08 -15.10 -6.86
CA ILE A 25 8.71 -16.39 -7.15
C ILE A 25 7.97 -17.54 -6.46
N SER A 26 7.33 -17.31 -5.30
CA SER A 26 6.57 -18.34 -4.57
C SER A 26 5.19 -18.64 -5.14
N ALA A 27 4.61 -17.76 -5.96
CA ALA A 27 3.33 -18.00 -6.63
C ALA A 27 3.42 -18.99 -7.81
N LEU A 28 4.62 -19.50 -8.13
CA LEU A 28 4.86 -20.41 -9.24
C LEU A 28 5.17 -21.87 -8.85
N LEU A 29 5.11 -22.19 -7.55
CA LEU A 29 5.16 -23.58 -7.11
C LEU A 29 3.87 -23.94 -6.37
N PRO A 30 3.09 -24.95 -6.82
CA PRO A 30 1.94 -25.41 -6.06
C PRO A 30 2.42 -26.03 -4.74
N ALA A 31 2.07 -25.43 -3.62
CA ALA A 31 2.12 -26.05 -2.31
C ALA A 31 1.05 -27.13 -2.24
N GLY A 32 1.39 -28.33 -2.70
CA GLY A 32 0.43 -29.42 -2.80
C GLY A 32 1.04 -30.77 -3.11
N ALA A 33 2.13 -31.15 -2.40
CA ALA A 33 2.65 -32.52 -2.50
C ALA A 33 3.29 -33.01 -1.19
N ALA A 34 2.69 -32.66 -0.05
CA ALA A 34 3.15 -33.18 1.24
C ALA A 34 2.02 -33.80 2.07
N ALA A 35 1.10 -34.52 1.43
CA ALA A 35 0.10 -35.32 2.15
C ALA A 35 -0.49 -36.42 1.24
N GLN A 36 0.34 -37.30 0.69
CA GLN A 36 -0.09 -38.60 0.17
C GLN A 36 1.12 -39.55 -0.04
N GLU A 37 1.87 -39.80 1.01
CA GLU A 37 2.88 -40.85 1.06
C GLU A 37 2.66 -41.76 2.27
N GLU A 38 1.47 -42.36 2.33
CA GLU A 38 1.26 -43.58 3.09
C GLU A 38 0.10 -44.34 2.45
N ALA A 39 0.40 -45.10 1.39
CA ALA A 39 -0.23 -46.38 1.02
C ALA A 39 0.12 -46.76 -0.41
N SER A 40 1.32 -47.26 -0.64
CA SER A 40 1.55 -48.36 -1.59
C SER A 40 2.93 -48.96 -1.36
N SER A 41 3.01 -49.82 -0.40
CA SER A 41 4.11 -50.75 -0.28
C SER A 41 4.01 -51.78 -1.39
N SER A 42 5.20 -52.11 -1.96
CA SER A 42 5.50 -53.23 -2.84
C SER A 42 5.26 -53.06 -4.34
N SER A 43 6.17 -52.30 -5.00
CA SER A 43 6.83 -52.78 -6.20
C SER A 43 8.20 -52.08 -6.26
N SER A 44 9.28 -52.79 -5.94
CA SER A 44 10.65 -52.38 -6.22
C SER A 44 10.84 -52.47 -7.75
N SER A 45 10.36 -51.46 -8.49
CA SER A 45 10.86 -51.19 -9.83
C SER A 45 12.25 -50.58 -9.60
N ALA A 46 13.29 -51.29 -10.06
CA ALA A 46 14.64 -50.76 -10.13
C ALA A 46 14.56 -49.38 -10.81
N SER A 47 14.96 -48.31 -10.13
CA SER A 47 15.00 -46.97 -10.72
C SER A 47 15.83 -47.02 -11.99
N SER A 48 15.33 -46.42 -13.08
CA SER A 48 16.04 -46.42 -14.36
C SER A 48 17.43 -45.79 -14.18
N SER A 49 18.40 -46.15 -15.03
CA SER A 49 19.73 -45.53 -15.02
C SER A 49 19.62 -43.99 -15.11
N SER A 50 18.62 -43.51 -15.86
CA SER A 50 18.32 -42.08 -15.97
C SER A 50 17.79 -41.45 -14.67
N ASP A 51 16.91 -42.15 -13.93
CA ASP A 51 16.45 -41.63 -12.61
C ASP A 51 17.61 -41.55 -11.61
N ARG A 52 18.49 -42.56 -11.61
CA ARG A 52 19.71 -42.56 -10.78
C ARG A 52 20.65 -41.41 -11.17
N LEU A 53 20.75 -41.06 -12.45
CA LEU A 53 21.54 -39.95 -12.95
C LEU A 53 20.99 -38.60 -12.43
N LEU A 54 19.66 -38.42 -12.48
CA LEU A 54 18.98 -37.23 -11.97
C LEU A 54 19.22 -37.05 -10.46
N GLU A 55 19.10 -38.12 -9.67
CA GLU A 55 19.38 -38.12 -8.23
C GLU A 55 20.86 -37.83 -7.94
N ALA A 56 21.79 -38.54 -8.60
CA ALA A 56 23.21 -38.34 -8.42
C ALA A 56 23.65 -36.90 -8.79
N ALA A 57 23.08 -36.34 -9.83
CA ALA A 57 23.34 -34.94 -10.22
C ALA A 57 22.80 -33.94 -9.18
N ARG A 58 21.62 -34.19 -8.62
CA ARG A 58 21.04 -33.36 -7.55
C ARG A 58 21.86 -33.42 -6.26
N ASP A 59 22.41 -34.59 -5.93
CA ASP A 59 23.18 -34.83 -4.70
C ASP A 59 24.66 -34.47 -4.85
N GLY A 60 25.11 -34.12 -6.07
CA GLY A 60 26.49 -33.74 -6.33
C GLY A 60 27.47 -34.92 -6.39
N ALA A 61 26.96 -36.15 -6.61
CA ALA A 61 27.76 -37.37 -6.56
C ALA A 61 28.56 -37.59 -7.89
N VAL A 62 29.65 -36.85 -8.06
CA VAL A 62 30.44 -36.75 -9.30
C VAL A 62 30.84 -38.13 -9.85
N GLU A 63 31.37 -39.03 -8.99
CA GLU A 63 31.85 -40.33 -9.42
C GLU A 63 30.69 -41.25 -9.87
N VAL A 64 29.54 -41.13 -9.24
CA VAL A 64 28.32 -41.86 -9.66
C VAL A 64 27.83 -41.33 -11.00
N VAL A 65 27.78 -40.01 -11.20
CA VAL A 65 27.43 -39.39 -12.47
C VAL A 65 28.38 -39.83 -13.57
N ARG A 66 29.71 -39.81 -13.30
CA ARG A 66 30.74 -40.25 -14.26
C ARG A 66 30.55 -41.71 -14.68
N ALA A 67 30.30 -42.61 -13.72
CA ALA A 67 30.06 -44.03 -14.01
C ALA A 67 28.79 -44.21 -14.86
N LEU A 68 27.68 -43.58 -14.49
CA LEU A 68 26.40 -43.72 -15.21
C LEU A 68 26.44 -43.18 -16.64
N VAL A 69 27.26 -42.17 -16.90
CA VAL A 69 27.43 -41.60 -18.26
C VAL A 69 28.43 -42.41 -19.09
N ALA A 70 29.42 -43.08 -18.46
CA ALA A 70 30.44 -43.83 -19.15
C ALA A 70 30.02 -45.25 -19.61
N ASP A 71 28.91 -45.80 -19.08
CA ASP A 71 28.47 -47.17 -19.31
C ASP A 71 27.98 -47.49 -20.76
N GLY A 72 28.16 -46.58 -21.71
CA GLY A 72 27.88 -46.77 -23.13
C GLY A 72 26.42 -47.08 -23.46
N ALA A 73 26.16 -48.22 -24.17
CA ALA A 73 24.80 -48.55 -24.65
C ALA A 73 23.80 -48.87 -23.53
N ASP A 74 24.27 -49.24 -22.33
CA ASP A 74 23.48 -49.50 -21.13
C ASP A 74 23.48 -48.29 -20.16
N GLY A 75 24.13 -47.17 -20.55
CA GLY A 75 24.27 -45.95 -19.76
C GLY A 75 22.98 -45.14 -19.64
N ALA A 76 23.00 -44.20 -18.71
CA ALA A 76 21.88 -43.27 -18.57
C ALA A 76 21.83 -42.28 -19.74
N ASP A 77 20.64 -41.97 -20.23
CA ASP A 77 20.44 -40.85 -21.16
C ASP A 77 20.72 -39.51 -20.40
N VAL A 78 21.81 -38.86 -20.80
CA VAL A 78 22.26 -37.59 -20.20
C VAL A 78 21.21 -36.47 -20.32
N ASN A 79 20.32 -36.56 -21.31
CA ASN A 79 19.24 -35.63 -21.59
C ASN A 79 17.88 -36.09 -21.08
N ALA A 80 17.83 -37.22 -20.37
CA ALA A 80 16.59 -37.66 -19.74
C ALA A 80 16.04 -36.56 -18.81
N ALA A 81 14.75 -36.30 -18.94
CA ALA A 81 14.08 -35.27 -18.16
C ALA A 81 12.94 -35.86 -17.34
N ARG A 82 12.71 -35.29 -16.19
CA ARG A 82 11.50 -35.54 -15.38
C ARG A 82 10.24 -35.00 -16.09
N GLY A 83 9.08 -35.33 -15.53
CA GLY A 83 7.81 -34.83 -16.04
C GLY A 83 7.66 -33.29 -16.06
N ASP A 84 8.45 -32.57 -15.27
CA ASP A 84 8.56 -31.12 -15.26
C ASP A 84 9.56 -30.53 -16.28
N GLY A 85 10.30 -31.41 -17.00
CA GLY A 85 11.34 -31.02 -17.95
C GLY A 85 12.73 -30.82 -17.33
N MET A 86 12.91 -31.08 -16.04
CA MET A 86 14.21 -30.96 -15.36
C MET A 86 15.13 -32.11 -15.77
N THR A 87 16.32 -31.81 -16.30
CA THR A 87 17.40 -32.77 -16.63
C THR A 87 18.44 -32.82 -15.52
N ALA A 88 19.38 -33.76 -15.59
CA ALA A 88 20.51 -33.83 -14.66
C ALA A 88 21.31 -32.53 -14.60
N LEU A 89 21.51 -31.86 -15.74
CA LEU A 89 22.21 -30.57 -15.81
C LEU A 89 21.43 -29.46 -15.11
N HIS A 90 20.11 -29.45 -15.14
CA HIS A 90 19.29 -28.51 -14.37
C HIS A 90 19.51 -28.69 -12.86
N PHE A 91 19.52 -29.92 -12.34
CA PHE A 91 19.75 -30.17 -10.91
C PHE A 91 21.17 -29.79 -10.48
N ALA A 92 22.18 -30.14 -11.29
CA ALA A 92 23.55 -29.71 -11.02
C ALA A 92 23.69 -28.20 -11.02
N ALA A 93 23.01 -27.50 -11.93
CA ALA A 93 23.02 -26.04 -12.04
C ALA A 93 22.31 -25.39 -10.86
N GLU A 94 21.14 -25.86 -10.47
CA GLU A 94 20.37 -25.35 -9.34
C GLU A 94 21.13 -25.46 -8.00
N ARG A 95 21.88 -26.55 -7.84
CA ARG A 95 22.64 -26.84 -6.61
C ARG A 95 24.08 -26.32 -6.62
N GLY A 96 24.53 -25.79 -7.74
CA GLY A 96 25.91 -25.29 -7.86
C GLY A 96 26.98 -26.35 -7.96
N HIS A 97 26.64 -27.57 -8.39
CA HIS A 97 27.57 -28.69 -8.51
C HIS A 97 28.43 -28.60 -9.76
N ALA A 98 29.42 -27.71 -9.79
CA ALA A 98 30.26 -27.42 -10.96
C ALA A 98 30.97 -28.65 -11.52
N ALA A 99 31.47 -29.56 -10.67
CA ALA A 99 32.14 -30.78 -11.11
C ALA A 99 31.17 -31.75 -11.81
N VAL A 100 29.92 -31.85 -11.32
CA VAL A 100 28.87 -32.65 -11.97
C VAL A 100 28.45 -32.01 -13.29
N ALA A 101 28.22 -30.68 -13.30
CA ALA A 101 27.88 -29.94 -14.51
C ALA A 101 28.92 -30.16 -15.62
N ARG A 102 30.23 -30.06 -15.28
CA ARG A 102 31.32 -30.36 -16.23
C ARG A 102 31.20 -31.77 -16.84
N VAL A 103 31.04 -32.79 -16.01
CA VAL A 103 30.91 -34.18 -16.48
C VAL A 103 29.71 -34.34 -17.40
N LEU A 104 28.57 -33.72 -17.06
CA LEU A 104 27.36 -33.79 -17.89
C LEU A 104 27.53 -33.06 -19.22
N ILE A 105 28.15 -31.89 -19.22
CA ILE A 105 28.44 -31.09 -20.43
C ILE A 105 29.40 -31.86 -21.34
N ASP A 106 30.49 -32.43 -20.81
CA ASP A 106 31.46 -33.23 -21.55
C ASP A 106 30.83 -34.48 -22.15
N ALA A 107 29.75 -35.00 -21.55
CA ALA A 107 28.96 -36.11 -22.03
C ALA A 107 27.86 -35.75 -23.04
N GLY A 108 27.74 -34.46 -23.42
CA GLY A 108 26.78 -33.98 -24.41
C GLY A 108 25.42 -33.62 -23.85
N ALA A 109 25.35 -33.23 -22.56
CA ALA A 109 24.12 -32.68 -22.01
C ALA A 109 23.71 -31.40 -22.76
N ALA A 110 22.41 -31.26 -23.09
CA ALA A 110 21.86 -30.12 -23.77
C ALA A 110 21.85 -28.89 -22.81
N VAL A 111 22.73 -27.94 -23.08
CA VAL A 111 22.92 -26.75 -22.22
C VAL A 111 21.72 -25.80 -22.21
N ASP A 112 20.93 -25.81 -23.31
CA ASP A 112 19.74 -24.97 -23.47
C ASP A 112 18.41 -25.74 -23.27
N ALA A 113 18.48 -26.95 -22.71
CA ALA A 113 17.27 -27.69 -22.38
C ALA A 113 16.36 -26.80 -21.46
N GLY A 114 15.07 -26.67 -21.80
CA GLY A 114 14.15 -25.84 -21.05
C GLY A 114 13.13 -26.64 -20.26
N THR A 115 12.83 -26.26 -19.06
CA THR A 115 11.74 -26.82 -18.27
C THR A 115 10.39 -26.68 -19.00
N ARG A 116 9.41 -27.51 -18.64
CA ARG A 116 8.08 -27.50 -19.27
C ARG A 116 7.34 -26.20 -19.03
N ILE A 117 7.47 -25.63 -17.82
CA ILE A 117 6.84 -24.35 -17.44
C ILE A 117 7.90 -23.28 -17.44
N GLY A 118 7.70 -22.25 -18.26
CA GLY A 118 8.56 -21.08 -18.31
C GLY A 118 9.87 -21.26 -19.08
N ARG A 119 10.20 -22.49 -19.56
CA ARG A 119 11.44 -22.79 -20.27
C ARG A 119 12.72 -22.31 -19.57
N TYR A 120 12.80 -22.55 -18.27
CA TYR A 120 14.02 -22.27 -17.54
C TYR A 120 15.13 -23.21 -18.01
N ALA A 121 16.20 -22.66 -18.57
CA ALA A 121 17.41 -23.39 -18.90
C ALA A 121 18.29 -23.60 -17.65
N PRO A 122 19.27 -24.55 -17.66
CA PRO A 122 20.23 -24.70 -16.56
C PRO A 122 20.91 -23.38 -16.15
N LEU A 123 21.20 -22.50 -17.14
CA LEU A 123 21.79 -21.19 -16.91
C LEU A 123 20.92 -20.29 -15.99
N HIS A 124 19.60 -20.31 -16.15
CA HIS A 124 18.69 -19.55 -15.30
C HIS A 124 18.74 -20.06 -13.84
N LEU A 125 18.81 -21.38 -13.64
CA LEU A 125 18.84 -21.97 -12.31
C LEU A 125 20.17 -21.71 -11.60
N ALA A 126 21.29 -21.85 -12.33
CA ALA A 126 22.61 -21.52 -11.82
C ALA A 126 22.71 -20.02 -11.43
N ALA A 127 22.20 -19.14 -12.29
CA ALA A 127 22.16 -17.69 -12.05
C ALA A 127 21.31 -17.33 -10.83
N ARG A 128 20.13 -17.92 -10.68
CA ARG A 128 19.25 -17.75 -9.52
C ARG A 128 19.95 -18.15 -8.20
N GLY A 129 20.74 -19.21 -8.24
CA GLY A 129 21.51 -19.67 -7.09
C GLY A 129 22.78 -18.84 -6.83
N GLY A 130 23.17 -17.95 -7.74
CA GLY A 130 24.42 -17.20 -7.65
C GLY A 130 25.66 -18.07 -7.91
N HIS A 131 25.52 -19.20 -8.58
CA HIS A 131 26.57 -20.20 -8.79
C HIS A 131 27.51 -19.82 -9.95
N GLY A 132 28.32 -18.76 -9.77
CA GLY A 132 29.23 -18.23 -10.79
C GLY A 132 30.06 -19.28 -11.53
N PRO A 133 30.71 -20.26 -10.86
CA PRO A 133 31.47 -21.32 -11.55
C PRO A 133 30.61 -22.17 -12.50
N VAL A 134 29.35 -22.45 -12.16
CA VAL A 134 28.43 -23.20 -13.04
C VAL A 134 27.94 -22.32 -14.18
N VAL A 135 27.63 -21.05 -13.90
CA VAL A 135 27.27 -20.06 -14.90
C VAL A 135 28.38 -19.95 -15.97
N ALA A 136 29.64 -19.80 -15.55
CA ALA A 136 30.78 -19.74 -16.48
C ALA A 136 30.89 -21.01 -17.33
N LEU A 137 30.77 -22.21 -16.70
CA LEU A 137 30.82 -23.48 -17.41
C LEU A 137 29.73 -23.61 -18.50
N LEU A 138 28.51 -23.20 -18.19
CA LEU A 138 27.40 -23.24 -19.13
C LEU A 138 27.59 -22.26 -20.29
N LEU A 139 28.09 -21.05 -20.01
CA LEU A 139 28.41 -20.05 -21.04
C LEU A 139 29.57 -20.49 -21.95
N GLU A 140 30.64 -21.05 -21.37
CA GLU A 140 31.76 -21.68 -22.12
C GLU A 140 31.27 -22.81 -23.02
N ALA A 141 30.23 -23.55 -22.59
CA ALA A 141 29.61 -24.61 -23.37
C ALA A 141 28.59 -24.13 -24.43
N GLY A 142 28.41 -22.79 -24.56
CA GLY A 142 27.60 -22.16 -25.57
C GLY A 142 26.15 -21.90 -25.18
N ALA A 143 25.81 -21.90 -23.90
CA ALA A 143 24.50 -21.44 -23.44
C ALA A 143 24.28 -19.96 -23.81
N ASP A 144 23.07 -19.62 -24.29
CA ASP A 144 22.72 -18.24 -24.65
C ASP A 144 22.57 -17.37 -23.39
N PRO A 145 23.45 -16.35 -23.16
CA PRO A 145 23.36 -15.46 -21.99
C PRO A 145 22.11 -14.60 -21.97
N ASN A 146 21.47 -14.39 -23.13
CA ASN A 146 20.26 -13.58 -23.30
C ASN A 146 18.97 -14.40 -23.43
N ALA A 147 19.06 -15.72 -23.24
CA ALA A 147 17.88 -16.56 -23.25
C ALA A 147 16.86 -16.08 -22.22
N ALA A 148 15.60 -15.89 -22.66
CA ALA A 148 14.53 -15.39 -21.80
C ALA A 148 13.52 -16.50 -21.49
N THR A 149 12.99 -16.51 -20.28
CA THR A 149 11.89 -17.38 -19.87
C THR A 149 10.60 -17.04 -20.62
N THR A 150 9.77 -18.05 -20.93
CA THR A 150 8.56 -17.84 -21.75
C THR A 150 7.36 -17.30 -20.95
N ASN A 151 7.40 -17.36 -19.63
CA ASN A 151 6.32 -16.87 -18.76
C ASN A 151 6.48 -15.40 -18.35
N SER A 152 7.70 -14.94 -18.16
CA SER A 152 7.98 -13.57 -17.67
C SER A 152 9.04 -12.83 -18.46
N GLY A 153 9.72 -13.46 -19.42
CA GLY A 153 10.81 -12.81 -20.18
C GLY A 153 12.06 -12.53 -19.35
N VAL A 154 12.19 -13.15 -18.18
CA VAL A 154 13.35 -12.96 -17.29
C VAL A 154 14.56 -13.68 -17.88
N THR A 155 15.72 -13.03 -17.93
CA THR A 155 17.00 -13.61 -18.36
C THR A 155 17.80 -14.11 -17.15
N ALA A 156 18.86 -14.88 -17.40
CA ALA A 156 19.77 -15.32 -16.35
C ALA A 156 20.38 -14.12 -15.58
N LEU A 157 20.64 -12.99 -16.26
CA LEU A 157 21.21 -11.80 -15.63
C LEU A 157 20.25 -11.15 -14.60
N HIS A 158 18.95 -11.13 -14.85
CA HIS A 158 17.96 -10.67 -13.85
C HIS A 158 18.04 -11.53 -12.57
N LEU A 159 18.11 -12.85 -12.73
CA LEU A 159 18.15 -13.78 -11.62
C LEU A 159 19.47 -13.72 -10.84
N ALA A 160 20.60 -13.60 -11.53
CA ALA A 160 21.91 -13.42 -10.93
C ALA A 160 21.99 -12.10 -10.13
N ALA A 161 21.43 -11.03 -10.66
CA ALA A 161 21.40 -9.71 -10.03
C ALA A 161 20.70 -9.71 -8.67
N ALA A 162 19.66 -10.54 -8.51
CA ALA A 162 18.91 -10.68 -7.25
C ALA A 162 19.45 -11.80 -6.34
N ALA A 163 20.43 -12.58 -6.76
CA ALA A 163 20.90 -13.77 -6.04
C ALA A 163 21.41 -13.45 -4.63
N ALA A 164 21.06 -14.30 -3.66
CA ALA A 164 21.39 -14.10 -2.25
C ALA A 164 22.86 -14.39 -1.93
N VAL A 165 23.48 -15.32 -2.65
CA VAL A 165 24.86 -15.77 -2.46
C VAL A 165 25.68 -15.29 -3.65
N ASP A 166 26.71 -14.52 -3.38
CA ASP A 166 27.75 -14.03 -4.33
C ASP A 166 27.29 -13.84 -5.81
N GLY A 167 26.14 -13.13 -5.97
CA GLY A 167 25.62 -12.84 -7.31
C GLY A 167 26.62 -12.11 -8.23
N ARG A 168 27.65 -11.45 -7.65
CA ARG A 168 28.63 -10.70 -8.40
C ARG A 168 29.42 -11.56 -9.38
N SER A 169 29.85 -12.77 -8.97
CA SER A 169 30.61 -13.66 -9.87
C SER A 169 29.73 -14.19 -11.01
N ALA A 170 28.45 -14.50 -10.74
CA ALA A 170 27.50 -14.90 -11.77
C ALA A 170 27.17 -13.73 -12.71
N VAL A 171 26.94 -12.53 -12.17
CA VAL A 171 26.72 -11.30 -12.97
C VAL A 171 27.92 -11.02 -13.86
N ALA A 172 29.14 -11.01 -13.32
CA ALA A 172 30.35 -10.79 -14.10
C ALA A 172 30.51 -11.80 -15.23
N ALA A 173 30.35 -13.11 -14.95
CA ALA A 173 30.44 -14.13 -15.97
C ALA A 173 29.40 -13.96 -17.10
N LEU A 174 28.18 -13.58 -16.76
CA LEU A 174 27.12 -13.29 -17.77
C LEU A 174 27.48 -12.08 -18.62
N LEU A 175 27.94 -10.99 -18.01
CA LEU A 175 28.32 -9.77 -18.73
C LEU A 175 29.54 -9.99 -19.62
N ASP A 176 30.56 -10.73 -19.15
CA ASP A 176 31.77 -11.08 -19.92
C ASP A 176 31.42 -11.92 -21.18
N HIS A 177 30.29 -12.65 -21.16
CA HIS A 177 29.80 -13.43 -22.29
C HIS A 177 28.69 -12.73 -23.08
N GLY A 178 28.48 -11.42 -22.90
CA GLY A 178 27.58 -10.60 -23.72
C GLY A 178 26.11 -10.62 -23.30
N ALA A 179 25.81 -10.88 -22.03
CA ALA A 179 24.48 -10.62 -21.50
C ALA A 179 24.17 -9.11 -21.58
N ASP A 180 22.96 -8.74 -22.01
CA ASP A 180 22.52 -7.35 -22.09
C ASP A 180 22.21 -6.81 -20.68
N PRO A 181 22.98 -5.83 -20.16
CA PRO A 181 22.75 -5.23 -18.84
C PRO A 181 21.44 -4.44 -18.75
N ASN A 182 20.85 -4.08 -19.90
CA ASN A 182 19.60 -3.33 -20.01
C ASN A 182 18.42 -4.19 -20.48
N ALA A 183 18.57 -5.52 -20.46
CA ALA A 183 17.48 -6.44 -20.80
C ALA A 183 16.23 -6.12 -19.97
N ARG A 184 15.05 -6.19 -20.59
CA ARG A 184 13.78 -5.91 -19.94
C ARG A 184 12.93 -7.18 -19.84
N GLU A 185 12.45 -7.50 -18.64
CA GLU A 185 11.50 -8.59 -18.48
C GLU A 185 10.10 -8.22 -19.03
N GLY A 186 9.26 -9.22 -19.29
CA GLY A 186 8.06 -9.06 -20.12
C GLY A 186 6.81 -8.55 -19.36
N SER A 187 6.81 -8.46 -18.04
CA SER A 187 5.60 -8.07 -17.28
C SER A 187 5.53 -6.58 -17.01
N ALA A 188 6.57 -6.01 -16.44
CA ALA A 188 6.66 -4.59 -16.08
C ALA A 188 7.83 -3.88 -16.77
N GLY A 189 8.66 -4.58 -17.53
CA GLY A 189 9.85 -4.03 -18.16
C GLY A 189 10.97 -3.73 -17.18
N GLN A 190 11.05 -4.49 -16.08
CA GLN A 190 12.12 -4.35 -15.09
C GLN A 190 13.47 -4.80 -15.70
N THR A 191 14.56 -4.15 -15.28
CA THR A 191 15.92 -4.45 -15.68
C THR A 191 16.66 -5.27 -14.60
N PRO A 192 17.80 -5.93 -14.92
CA PRO A 192 18.64 -6.59 -13.93
C PRO A 192 19.07 -5.64 -12.79
N LEU A 193 19.30 -4.36 -13.08
CA LEU A 193 19.65 -3.35 -12.09
C LEU A 193 18.54 -3.11 -11.08
N MET A 194 17.27 -3.13 -11.51
CA MET A 194 16.11 -3.05 -10.60
C MET A 194 16.01 -4.28 -9.69
N PHE A 195 16.31 -5.47 -10.22
CA PHE A 195 16.37 -6.71 -9.43
C PHE A 195 17.46 -6.65 -8.37
N ALA A 196 18.66 -6.13 -8.72
CA ALA A 196 19.76 -5.92 -7.77
C ALA A 196 19.36 -4.94 -6.65
N ALA A 197 18.73 -3.82 -7.02
CA ALA A 197 18.26 -2.79 -6.12
C ALA A 197 17.20 -3.31 -5.12
N ALA A 198 16.18 -3.98 -5.65
CA ALA A 198 15.09 -4.55 -4.85
C ALA A 198 15.56 -5.66 -3.89
N ALA A 199 16.65 -6.34 -4.22
CA ALA A 199 17.23 -7.41 -3.39
C ALA A 199 18.37 -6.94 -2.47
N ASN A 200 18.70 -5.65 -2.44
CA ASN A 200 19.87 -5.08 -1.75
C ASN A 200 21.17 -5.79 -2.13
N ARG A 201 21.53 -5.74 -3.43
CA ARG A 201 22.74 -6.33 -3.97
C ARG A 201 23.68 -5.23 -4.52
N PRO A 202 24.32 -4.43 -3.65
CA PRO A 202 25.13 -3.28 -4.10
C PRO A 202 26.30 -3.70 -5.00
N ALA A 203 26.91 -4.86 -4.73
CA ALA A 203 28.01 -5.36 -5.56
C ALA A 203 27.56 -5.80 -6.97
N ALA A 204 26.36 -6.36 -7.11
CA ALA A 204 25.77 -6.69 -8.40
C ALA A 204 25.33 -5.41 -9.14
N ALA A 205 24.75 -4.45 -8.41
CA ALA A 205 24.36 -3.15 -8.97
C ALA A 205 25.59 -2.40 -9.53
N ALA A 206 26.69 -2.34 -8.77
CA ALA A 206 27.93 -1.73 -9.24
C ALA A 206 28.48 -2.41 -10.51
N ALA A 207 28.52 -3.75 -10.55
CA ALA A 207 28.97 -4.50 -11.71
C ALA A 207 28.11 -4.25 -12.96
N LEU A 208 26.79 -4.15 -12.78
CA LEU A 208 25.86 -3.82 -13.85
C LEU A 208 26.09 -2.39 -14.37
N LEU A 209 26.28 -1.41 -13.48
CA LEU A 209 26.57 -0.01 -13.83
C LEU A 209 27.91 0.10 -14.56
N GLU A 210 28.95 -0.57 -14.10
CA GLU A 210 30.26 -0.66 -14.77
C GLU A 210 30.13 -1.24 -16.20
N ALA A 211 29.19 -2.16 -16.40
CA ALA A 211 28.90 -2.76 -17.72
C ALA A 211 27.95 -1.93 -18.59
N GLY A 212 27.54 -0.73 -18.15
CA GLY A 212 26.69 0.17 -18.92
C GLY A 212 25.19 -0.01 -18.72
N ALA A 213 24.77 -0.59 -17.59
CA ALA A 213 23.36 -0.54 -17.21
C ALA A 213 22.94 0.91 -16.97
N ASP A 214 21.80 1.31 -17.53
CA ASP A 214 21.25 2.64 -17.36
C ASP A 214 20.41 2.72 -16.06
N PRO A 215 20.85 3.46 -15.02
CA PRO A 215 20.12 3.59 -13.77
C PRO A 215 18.83 4.39 -13.92
N GLY A 216 18.69 5.17 -15.00
CA GLY A 216 17.51 5.99 -15.28
C GLY A 216 16.39 5.26 -16.02
N THR A 217 16.61 4.02 -16.47
CA THR A 217 15.58 3.25 -17.17
C THR A 217 14.36 3.02 -16.26
N PRO A 218 13.12 3.44 -16.66
CA PRO A 218 11.92 3.23 -15.87
C PRO A 218 11.20 1.93 -16.25
N THR A 219 10.41 1.35 -15.35
CA THR A 219 9.42 0.32 -15.68
C THR A 219 8.32 0.88 -16.59
N ALA A 220 7.51 -0.02 -17.15
CA ALA A 220 6.33 0.38 -17.92
C ALA A 220 5.38 1.23 -17.08
N VAL A 221 4.78 2.23 -17.71
CA VAL A 221 3.76 3.09 -17.11
C VAL A 221 2.38 2.59 -17.52
N VAL A 222 1.48 2.47 -16.54
CA VAL A 222 0.09 2.10 -16.76
C VAL A 222 -0.80 3.28 -16.34
N ASP A 223 -1.61 3.75 -17.27
CA ASP A 223 -2.70 4.69 -16.98
C ASP A 223 -3.88 3.89 -16.41
N VAL A 224 -4.24 4.20 -15.17
CA VAL A 224 -5.18 3.37 -14.40
C VAL A 224 -6.60 3.52 -14.91
N LEU A 225 -7.05 4.73 -15.23
CA LEU A 225 -8.44 4.97 -15.61
C LEU A 225 -8.83 4.28 -16.94
N PRO A 226 -8.07 4.45 -18.03
CA PRO A 226 -8.34 3.71 -19.28
C PRO A 226 -8.25 2.20 -19.08
N SER A 227 -7.29 1.72 -18.30
CA SER A 227 -7.13 0.29 -18.02
C SER A 227 -8.36 -0.28 -17.28
N LEU A 228 -8.86 0.43 -16.27
CA LEU A 228 -10.09 0.04 -15.56
C LEU A 228 -11.32 0.05 -16.46
N ALA A 229 -11.43 1.04 -17.34
CA ALA A 229 -12.54 1.11 -18.29
C ALA A 229 -12.49 -0.06 -19.28
N LEU A 230 -11.29 -0.39 -19.77
CA LEU A 230 -11.06 -1.52 -20.65
C LEU A 230 -11.39 -2.85 -19.96
N ASP A 231 -10.95 -3.05 -18.73
CA ASP A 231 -11.25 -4.25 -17.94
C ASP A 231 -12.75 -4.42 -17.67
N ARG A 232 -13.45 -3.31 -17.37
CA ARG A 232 -14.89 -3.35 -17.17
C ARG A 232 -15.64 -3.72 -18.44
N GLU A 233 -15.26 -3.12 -19.56
CA GLU A 233 -15.85 -3.45 -20.85
C GLU A 233 -15.58 -4.91 -21.23
N ALA A 234 -14.37 -5.40 -20.99
CA ALA A 234 -14.00 -6.79 -21.20
C ALA A 234 -14.81 -7.75 -20.32
N ASN A 235 -14.99 -7.42 -19.04
CA ASN A 235 -15.81 -8.18 -18.11
C ASN A 235 -17.29 -8.15 -18.49
N ARG A 236 -17.81 -7.00 -18.90
CA ARG A 236 -19.20 -6.86 -19.39
C ARG A 236 -19.42 -7.79 -20.57
N ARG A 237 -18.56 -7.76 -21.59
CA ARG A 237 -18.66 -8.63 -22.77
C ARG A 237 -18.58 -10.11 -22.40
N MET A 238 -17.68 -10.48 -21.50
CA MET A 238 -17.57 -11.86 -21.02
C MET A 238 -18.87 -12.31 -20.35
N ARG A 239 -19.47 -11.48 -19.49
CA ARG A 239 -20.75 -11.78 -18.82
C ARG A 239 -21.91 -11.88 -19.78
N ASP A 240 -22.01 -10.94 -20.74
CA ASP A 240 -23.02 -11.00 -21.79
C ASP A 240 -22.94 -12.32 -22.57
N MET A 241 -21.73 -12.81 -22.86
CA MET A 241 -21.51 -14.08 -23.55
C MET A 241 -21.96 -15.32 -22.76
N ILE A 242 -21.79 -15.31 -21.44
CA ILE A 242 -22.20 -16.45 -20.59
C ILE A 242 -23.64 -16.29 -20.06
N GLY A 243 -24.34 -15.21 -20.44
CA GLY A 243 -25.70 -14.93 -19.97
C GLY A 243 -25.78 -14.61 -18.48
N ALA A 244 -24.68 -14.13 -17.88
CA ALA A 244 -24.68 -13.77 -16.47
C ALA A 244 -25.62 -12.61 -16.18
N PRO A 245 -26.32 -12.60 -15.04
CA PRO A 245 -27.14 -11.47 -14.62
C PRO A 245 -26.32 -10.17 -14.62
N ARG A 246 -26.97 -9.07 -15.01
CA ARG A 246 -26.32 -7.76 -14.98
C ARG A 246 -26.06 -7.35 -13.54
N GLU A 247 -24.84 -6.90 -13.27
CA GLU A 247 -24.56 -6.23 -12.00
C GLU A 247 -25.28 -4.90 -11.96
N THR A 248 -26.07 -4.70 -10.92
CA THR A 248 -26.56 -3.38 -10.52
C THR A 248 -25.58 -2.80 -9.49
N LEU A 249 -25.36 -1.49 -9.57
CA LEU A 249 -24.52 -0.82 -8.56
C LEU A 249 -25.38 -0.60 -7.31
N GLY A 250 -25.20 -1.49 -6.34
CA GLY A 250 -25.75 -1.31 -4.99
C GLY A 250 -24.93 -0.32 -4.16
N PRO A 251 -25.44 0.08 -2.99
CA PRO A 251 -24.77 1.04 -2.11
C PRO A 251 -23.40 0.60 -1.61
N TYR A 252 -23.09 -0.70 -1.67
CA TYR A 252 -21.82 -1.28 -1.18
C TYR A 252 -20.90 -1.80 -2.29
N GLY A 253 -21.25 -1.60 -3.55
CA GLY A 253 -20.52 -2.09 -4.71
C GLY A 253 -21.40 -2.81 -5.70
N PRO A 254 -20.80 -3.52 -6.69
CA PRO A 254 -21.59 -4.29 -7.62
C PRO A 254 -22.38 -5.37 -6.87
N GLU A 255 -23.67 -5.25 -6.86
CA GLU A 255 -24.61 -6.28 -6.40
C GLU A 255 -25.07 -7.08 -7.59
N VAL A 256 -24.89 -8.37 -7.54
CA VAL A 256 -25.58 -9.29 -8.41
C VAL A 256 -26.98 -9.45 -7.82
N ASP A 257 -28.01 -9.17 -8.58
CA ASP A 257 -29.36 -9.50 -8.17
C ASP A 257 -29.42 -11.01 -7.88
N SER A 258 -29.40 -11.35 -6.58
CA SER A 258 -29.40 -12.74 -6.12
C SER A 258 -30.70 -13.48 -6.47
N GLU A 259 -31.75 -12.74 -6.86
CA GLU A 259 -33.03 -13.28 -7.31
C GLU A 259 -33.11 -13.38 -8.84
N ALA A 260 -32.15 -12.82 -9.57
CA ALA A 260 -32.09 -12.95 -11.01
C ALA A 260 -31.74 -14.39 -11.39
N GLU A 261 -32.71 -15.12 -11.89
CA GLU A 261 -32.49 -16.48 -12.42
C GLU A 261 -31.50 -16.42 -13.59
N TRP A 262 -30.44 -17.20 -13.50
CA TRP A 262 -29.58 -17.46 -14.64
C TRP A 262 -30.41 -18.15 -15.71
N PRO A 263 -30.37 -17.69 -16.96
CA PRO A 263 -31.15 -18.31 -18.04
C PRO A 263 -30.70 -19.75 -18.40
N GLY A 264 -29.85 -20.33 -17.58
CA GLY A 264 -29.29 -21.67 -17.62
C GLY A 264 -27.82 -21.64 -17.21
N GLU A 265 -27.32 -22.67 -16.50
CA GLU A 265 -25.91 -22.77 -16.14
C GLU A 265 -25.06 -22.78 -17.42
N PRO A 266 -24.08 -21.86 -17.58
CA PRO A 266 -23.21 -21.87 -18.75
C PRO A 266 -22.37 -23.14 -18.76
N THR A 267 -22.28 -23.80 -19.91
CA THR A 267 -21.41 -24.97 -20.04
C THR A 267 -19.95 -24.57 -19.88
N PRO A 268 -19.05 -25.48 -19.40
CA PRO A 268 -17.63 -25.20 -19.32
C PRO A 268 -17.01 -24.72 -20.65
N ALA A 269 -17.54 -25.20 -21.78
CA ALA A 269 -17.09 -24.79 -23.12
C ALA A 269 -17.47 -23.32 -23.40
N HIS A 270 -18.67 -22.87 -23.01
CA HIS A 270 -19.09 -21.48 -23.14
C HIS A 270 -18.26 -20.55 -22.28
N VAL A 271 -17.98 -20.93 -21.02
CA VAL A 271 -17.12 -20.17 -20.12
C VAL A 271 -15.71 -20.02 -20.71
N GLN A 272 -15.13 -21.11 -21.22
CA GLN A 272 -13.80 -21.07 -21.84
C GLN A 272 -13.76 -20.21 -23.11
N ALA A 273 -14.83 -20.23 -23.91
CA ALA A 273 -14.95 -19.36 -25.08
C ALA A 273 -15.04 -17.88 -24.68
N ALA A 274 -15.84 -17.56 -23.67
CA ALA A 274 -15.98 -16.20 -23.15
C ALA A 274 -14.65 -15.66 -22.56
N ILE A 275 -13.92 -16.46 -21.81
CA ILE A 275 -12.60 -16.10 -21.29
C ILE A 275 -11.60 -15.85 -22.44
N ARG A 276 -11.63 -16.66 -23.49
CA ARG A 276 -10.77 -16.41 -24.65
C ARG A 276 -11.11 -15.11 -25.35
N ALA A 277 -12.38 -14.86 -25.60
CA ALA A 277 -12.86 -13.62 -26.22
C ALA A 277 -12.51 -12.37 -25.37
N GLN A 278 -12.63 -12.47 -24.03
CA GLN A 278 -12.19 -11.42 -23.12
C GLN A 278 -10.69 -11.11 -23.28
N ARG A 279 -9.85 -12.14 -23.31
CA ARG A 279 -8.40 -11.98 -23.47
C ARG A 279 -8.02 -11.40 -24.85
N GLU A 280 -8.71 -11.82 -25.90
CA GLU A 280 -8.54 -11.26 -27.24
C GLU A 280 -8.93 -9.80 -27.28
N PHE A 281 -10.07 -9.45 -26.64
CA PHE A 281 -10.52 -8.06 -26.54
C PHE A 281 -9.50 -7.19 -25.78
N LEU A 282 -8.98 -7.64 -24.63
CA LEU A 282 -7.96 -6.90 -23.87
C LEU A 282 -6.67 -6.66 -24.68
N ARG A 283 -6.37 -7.55 -25.64
CA ARG A 283 -5.19 -7.42 -26.51
C ARG A 283 -5.46 -6.65 -27.79
N SER A 284 -6.71 -6.32 -28.08
CA SER A 284 -7.11 -5.71 -29.37
C SER A 284 -6.68 -4.27 -29.54
N GLY A 285 -6.19 -3.60 -28.46
CA GLY A 285 -5.92 -2.17 -28.47
C GLY A 285 -7.19 -1.32 -28.60
N PHE A 286 -8.32 -1.84 -28.12
CA PHE A 286 -9.59 -1.11 -28.12
C PHE A 286 -9.44 0.21 -27.36
N ASP A 287 -9.74 1.30 -28.03
CA ASP A 287 -9.75 2.63 -27.42
C ASP A 287 -11.05 2.86 -26.66
N VAL A 288 -10.95 3.06 -25.38
CA VAL A 288 -12.08 3.35 -24.48
C VAL A 288 -12.50 4.83 -24.52
N GLY A 289 -11.77 5.65 -25.27
CA GLY A 289 -11.98 7.11 -25.35
C GLY A 289 -11.56 7.84 -24.06
N GLU A 290 -12.00 9.07 -23.92
CA GLU A 290 -11.76 9.83 -22.68
C GLU A 290 -12.52 9.21 -21.50
N VAL A 291 -11.77 8.75 -20.50
CA VAL A 291 -12.31 8.15 -19.29
C VAL A 291 -12.09 9.11 -18.13
N SER A 292 -13.19 9.56 -17.54
CA SER A 292 -13.14 10.31 -16.29
C SER A 292 -13.52 9.42 -15.10
N ALA A 293 -13.09 9.82 -13.90
CA ALA A 293 -13.55 9.21 -12.67
C ALA A 293 -15.08 9.11 -12.58
N HIS A 294 -15.75 10.14 -13.06
CA HIS A 294 -17.20 10.22 -13.09
C HIS A 294 -17.83 9.23 -14.08
N SER A 295 -17.23 9.03 -15.26
CA SER A 295 -17.73 8.07 -16.26
C SER A 295 -17.63 6.62 -15.80
N LEU A 296 -16.74 6.33 -14.85
CA LEU A 296 -16.63 5.02 -14.22
C LEU A 296 -17.73 4.75 -13.18
N GLY A 297 -18.65 5.72 -12.95
CA GLY A 297 -19.85 5.53 -12.14
C GLY A 297 -19.59 5.26 -10.66
N ARG A 298 -18.40 5.62 -10.14
CA ARG A 298 -17.99 5.29 -8.78
C ARG A 298 -17.45 6.50 -8.04
N THR A 299 -18.29 7.46 -7.78
CA THR A 299 -18.16 8.24 -6.56
C THR A 299 -18.68 7.34 -5.43
N GLY A 300 -17.90 7.13 -4.37
CA GLY A 300 -18.26 6.18 -3.31
C GLY A 300 -19.67 6.41 -2.75
N PRO A 301 -20.30 5.40 -2.17
CA PRO A 301 -21.61 5.56 -1.55
C PRO A 301 -21.54 6.61 -0.46
N ASP A 302 -22.58 7.44 -0.38
CA ASP A 302 -22.83 8.25 0.81
C ASP A 302 -22.89 7.29 2.00
N TYR A 303 -21.85 7.26 2.81
CA TYR A 303 -21.91 6.50 4.04
C TYR A 303 -22.79 7.25 5.03
N PRO A 304 -23.80 6.59 5.62
CA PRO A 304 -24.53 7.16 6.72
C PRO A 304 -23.56 7.29 7.91
N GLY A 305 -23.09 8.45 8.18
CA GLY A 305 -22.06 8.63 9.21
C GLY A 305 -21.74 10.07 9.57
N GLY A 306 -22.47 11.00 8.99
CA GLY A 306 -22.29 12.41 9.27
C GLY A 306 -21.32 13.15 8.34
N PRO A 307 -21.16 14.45 8.57
CA PRO A 307 -20.40 15.34 7.71
C PRO A 307 -18.93 14.96 7.55
N ASP A 308 -18.40 14.22 8.51
CA ASP A 308 -16.98 13.83 8.56
C ASP A 308 -16.63 12.60 7.73
N LEU A 309 -17.61 11.97 7.07
CA LEU A 309 -17.43 10.71 6.33
C LEU A 309 -17.64 10.88 4.84
N ILE A 310 -17.11 11.96 4.28
CA ILE A 310 -17.01 12.11 2.84
C ILE A 310 -16.00 11.07 2.36
N ARG A 311 -16.47 10.04 1.67
CA ARG A 311 -15.57 9.13 0.99
C ARG A 311 -14.96 9.84 -0.21
N PRO A 312 -13.64 9.87 -0.31
CA PRO A 312 -12.98 10.26 -1.54
C PRO A 312 -13.42 9.34 -2.68
N PRO A 313 -13.31 9.76 -3.94
CA PRO A 313 -13.52 8.92 -5.09
C PRO A 313 -12.70 7.62 -4.97
N TYR A 314 -13.10 6.58 -5.69
CA TYR A 314 -12.44 5.28 -5.60
C TYR A 314 -10.93 5.38 -5.67
N ARG A 315 -10.24 4.52 -4.93
CA ARG A 315 -8.78 4.43 -4.83
C ARG A 315 -8.09 4.49 -6.19
N GLU A 316 -8.65 3.77 -7.16
CA GLU A 316 -8.11 3.66 -8.51
C GLU A 316 -8.09 5.00 -9.25
N VAL A 317 -9.07 5.84 -8.98
CA VAL A 317 -9.17 7.18 -9.56
C VAL A 317 -8.12 8.13 -8.99
N LEU A 318 -7.81 7.96 -7.70
CA LEU A 318 -6.82 8.79 -7.01
C LEU A 318 -5.38 8.42 -7.39
N VAL A 319 -5.15 7.20 -7.89
CA VAL A 319 -3.79 6.77 -8.29
C VAL A 319 -3.37 7.41 -9.62
N GLY A 320 -4.29 7.56 -10.57
CA GLY A 320 -4.01 8.10 -11.89
C GLY A 320 -3.09 7.23 -12.74
N ARG A 321 -1.80 7.20 -12.43
CA ARG A 321 -0.77 6.42 -13.12
C ARG A 321 0.05 5.58 -12.17
N THR A 322 0.46 4.39 -12.62
CA THR A 322 1.37 3.49 -11.90
C THR A 322 2.55 3.08 -12.77
N GLY A 323 3.62 2.62 -12.15
CA GLY A 323 4.85 2.26 -12.86
C GLY A 323 5.84 3.43 -12.94
N GLY A 324 6.71 3.41 -13.96
CA GLY A 324 7.78 4.40 -14.04
C GLY A 324 8.85 4.23 -12.97
N MET A 325 8.90 3.05 -12.32
CA MET A 325 9.84 2.78 -11.23
C MET A 325 11.26 2.58 -11.77
N THR A 326 12.22 3.31 -11.21
CA THR A 326 13.66 3.12 -11.47
C THR A 326 14.29 2.18 -10.43
N ALA A 327 15.54 1.79 -10.65
CA ALA A 327 16.29 0.99 -9.68
C ALA A 327 16.39 1.72 -8.32
N LEU A 328 16.61 3.03 -8.31
CA LEU A 328 16.68 3.82 -7.07
C LEU A 328 15.34 3.87 -6.33
N LEU A 329 14.22 3.97 -7.03
CA LEU A 329 12.89 3.91 -6.44
C LEU A 329 12.59 2.53 -5.81
N HIS A 330 13.08 1.44 -6.41
CA HIS A 330 12.99 0.11 -5.80
C HIS A 330 13.80 0.02 -4.51
N ALA A 331 15.04 0.53 -4.50
CA ALA A 331 15.86 0.59 -3.28
C ALA A 331 15.20 1.48 -2.21
N ALA A 332 14.62 2.62 -2.61
CA ALA A 332 13.97 3.55 -1.70
C ALA A 332 12.72 2.96 -1.02
N ARG A 333 11.92 2.20 -1.76
CA ARG A 333 10.74 1.53 -1.23
C ARG A 333 11.09 0.51 -0.14
N GLU A 334 12.17 -0.24 -0.34
CA GLU A 334 12.58 -1.33 0.55
C GLU A 334 13.55 -0.86 1.67
N GLY A 335 14.06 0.39 1.60
CA GLY A 335 15.01 0.93 2.58
C GLY A 335 16.46 0.43 2.42
N HIS A 336 16.84 0.06 1.21
CA HIS A 336 18.14 -0.53 0.90
C HIS A 336 19.22 0.55 0.69
N ILE A 337 19.82 1.02 1.80
CA ILE A 337 20.78 2.13 1.80
C ILE A 337 22.02 1.80 0.94
N GLU A 338 22.57 0.59 1.07
CA GLU A 338 23.80 0.19 0.35
C GLU A 338 23.55 0.12 -1.17
N ALA A 339 22.38 -0.42 -1.58
CA ALA A 339 22.01 -0.45 -2.99
C ALA A 339 21.74 0.96 -3.54
N ALA A 340 21.01 1.81 -2.78
CA ALA A 340 20.74 3.19 -3.14
C ALA A 340 22.06 3.98 -3.30
N THR A 341 23.00 3.79 -2.37
CA THR A 341 24.33 4.41 -2.44
C THR A 341 25.07 3.99 -3.71
N ALA A 342 25.13 2.69 -4.02
CA ALA A 342 25.78 2.21 -5.23
C ALA A 342 25.15 2.77 -6.52
N LEU A 343 23.81 2.91 -6.54
CA LEU A 343 23.10 3.50 -7.66
C LEU A 343 23.42 4.99 -7.84
N LEU A 344 23.44 5.76 -6.76
CA LEU A 344 23.75 7.19 -6.78
C LEU A 344 25.22 7.42 -7.19
N ASP A 345 26.13 6.63 -6.67
CA ASP A 345 27.55 6.67 -7.05
C ASP A 345 27.75 6.28 -8.52
N GLY A 346 26.87 5.43 -9.07
CA GLY A 346 26.82 5.04 -10.48
C GLY A 346 26.02 6.00 -11.37
N GLY A 347 25.62 7.19 -10.86
CA GLY A 347 25.01 8.25 -11.65
C GLY A 347 23.49 8.21 -11.74
N ALA A 348 22.80 7.46 -10.88
CA ALA A 348 21.33 7.55 -10.78
C ALA A 348 20.92 8.98 -10.41
N ASN A 349 19.89 9.50 -11.07
CA ASN A 349 19.31 10.79 -10.69
C ASN A 349 18.52 10.63 -9.38
N ILE A 350 18.95 11.35 -8.34
CA ILE A 350 18.41 11.28 -6.98
C ILE A 350 16.92 11.67 -6.91
N ASP A 351 16.47 12.54 -7.84
CA ASP A 351 15.10 13.06 -7.89
C ASP A 351 14.27 12.47 -9.03
N GLN A 352 14.77 11.43 -9.71
CA GLN A 352 13.99 10.81 -10.79
C GLN A 352 12.74 10.12 -10.22
N ALA A 353 11.59 10.69 -10.56
CA ALA A 353 10.31 10.27 -10.05
C ALA A 353 9.68 9.12 -10.88
N SER A 354 8.76 8.39 -10.23
CA SER A 354 7.84 7.43 -10.83
C SER A 354 6.75 8.11 -11.68
N ALA A 355 5.84 7.32 -12.24
CA ALA A 355 4.78 7.83 -13.12
C ALA A 355 3.79 8.79 -12.43
N ASP A 356 3.63 8.71 -11.13
CA ASP A 356 2.82 9.59 -10.28
C ASP A 356 3.64 10.71 -9.62
N ALA A 357 4.84 10.95 -10.10
CA ALA A 357 5.81 11.93 -9.60
C ALA A 357 6.34 11.63 -8.17
N THR A 358 6.24 10.39 -7.69
CA THR A 358 6.85 10.00 -6.41
C THR A 358 8.37 9.88 -6.59
N THR A 359 9.14 10.73 -5.89
CA THR A 359 10.63 10.71 -5.89
C THR A 359 11.17 9.62 -4.94
N PRO A 360 12.46 9.26 -5.03
CA PRO A 360 13.08 8.35 -4.08
C PRO A 360 12.97 8.80 -2.62
N LEU A 361 13.12 10.10 -2.35
CA LEU A 361 12.95 10.66 -1.00
C LEU A 361 11.50 10.52 -0.50
N LEU A 362 10.53 10.88 -1.33
CA LEU A 362 9.11 10.71 -1.01
C LEU A 362 8.76 9.22 -0.85
N MET A 363 9.28 8.34 -1.69
CA MET A 363 9.09 6.89 -1.60
C MET A 363 9.62 6.33 -0.28
N ALA A 364 10.81 6.73 0.16
CA ALA A 364 11.38 6.34 1.44
C ALA A 364 10.52 6.84 2.61
N ALA A 365 10.09 8.11 2.58
CA ALA A 365 9.22 8.70 3.61
C ALA A 365 7.88 7.97 3.72
N LEU A 366 7.22 7.67 2.60
CA LEU A 366 5.95 6.96 2.54
C LEU A 366 6.03 5.53 3.08
N ASN A 367 7.18 4.87 2.89
CA ASN A 367 7.40 3.50 3.34
C ASN A 367 8.05 3.40 4.73
N GLY A 368 8.28 4.53 5.40
CA GLY A 368 8.88 4.56 6.74
C GLY A 368 10.36 4.19 6.78
N GLN A 369 11.07 4.34 5.66
CA GLN A 369 12.49 4.07 5.52
C GLN A 369 13.29 5.32 5.91
N PHE A 370 13.20 5.70 7.19
CA PHE A 370 13.69 6.98 7.68
C PHE A 370 15.21 7.12 7.62
N ASP A 371 15.95 6.03 7.85
CA ASP A 371 17.42 6.05 7.72
C ASP A 371 17.84 6.35 6.27
N LEU A 372 17.13 5.75 5.29
CA LEU A 372 17.40 6.03 3.88
C LEU A 372 16.92 7.43 3.49
N ALA A 373 15.80 7.91 4.04
CA ALA A 373 15.34 9.27 3.80
C ALA A 373 16.42 10.30 4.23
N LEU A 374 17.03 10.13 5.41
CA LEU A 374 18.14 10.98 5.86
C LEU A 374 19.33 10.89 4.90
N ALA A 375 19.71 9.69 4.47
CA ALA A 375 20.82 9.53 3.53
C ALA A 375 20.56 10.21 2.16
N LEU A 376 19.32 10.22 1.70
CA LEU A 376 18.92 10.93 0.47
C LEU A 376 18.97 12.45 0.67
N ILE A 377 18.48 12.96 1.81
CA ILE A 377 18.54 14.40 2.15
C ILE A 377 20.02 14.85 2.23
N GLU A 378 20.87 14.11 2.90
CA GLU A 378 22.31 14.40 3.00
C GLU A 378 23.01 14.44 1.62
N ARG A 379 22.51 13.67 0.65
CA ARG A 379 23.00 13.66 -0.74
C ARG A 379 22.35 14.71 -1.64
N GLY A 380 21.49 15.56 -1.08
CA GLY A 380 20.90 16.71 -1.77
C GLY A 380 19.63 16.40 -2.57
N ALA A 381 18.84 15.39 -2.17
CA ALA A 381 17.50 15.19 -2.73
C ALA A 381 16.62 16.42 -2.46
N ASP A 382 15.82 16.81 -3.44
CA ASP A 382 14.92 17.94 -3.33
C ASP A 382 13.76 17.60 -2.34
N PRO A 383 13.63 18.34 -1.23
CA PRO A 383 12.66 18.05 -0.19
C PRO A 383 11.21 18.46 -0.53
N ASP A 384 11.01 19.24 -1.61
CA ASP A 384 9.71 19.84 -1.97
C ASP A 384 9.00 19.12 -3.12
N LEU A 385 9.65 18.15 -3.76
CA LEU A 385 9.02 17.40 -4.85
C LEU A 385 7.86 16.56 -4.35
N ALA A 386 6.66 16.89 -4.83
CA ALA A 386 5.40 16.30 -4.41
C ALA A 386 4.87 15.29 -5.44
N ALA A 387 4.12 14.29 -4.95
CA ALA A 387 3.34 13.41 -5.82
C ALA A 387 2.31 14.19 -6.63
N SER A 388 2.14 13.84 -7.90
CA SER A 388 1.26 14.59 -8.82
C SER A 388 -0.22 14.39 -8.54
N THR A 389 -0.60 13.27 -7.94
CA THR A 389 -2.00 12.91 -7.68
C THR A 389 -2.57 13.63 -6.46
N ASP A 390 -1.90 13.52 -5.34
CA ASP A 390 -2.40 14.00 -4.05
C ASP A 390 -1.64 15.22 -3.49
N GLY A 391 -0.49 15.58 -4.09
CA GLY A 391 0.33 16.69 -3.64
C GLY A 391 1.13 16.39 -2.37
N ALA A 392 1.26 15.11 -2.00
CA ALA A 392 2.04 14.74 -0.82
C ALA A 392 3.53 15.05 -1.03
N THR A 393 4.11 15.84 -0.12
CA THR A 393 5.55 16.09 -0.04
C THR A 393 6.22 15.14 0.95
N PRO A 394 7.56 14.98 0.92
CA PRO A 394 8.28 14.22 1.92
C PRO A 394 7.96 14.64 3.36
N LEU A 395 7.84 15.95 3.62
CA LEU A 395 7.51 16.51 4.94
C LEU A 395 6.13 16.04 5.44
N PHE A 396 5.12 16.07 4.58
CA PHE A 396 3.78 15.56 4.91
C PHE A 396 3.80 14.03 5.09
N ALA A 397 4.51 13.33 4.20
CA ALA A 397 4.58 11.88 4.19
C ALA A 397 5.19 11.31 5.48
N VAL A 398 6.24 11.92 6.02
CA VAL A 398 6.85 11.49 7.30
C VAL A 398 5.85 11.52 8.45
N LEU A 399 5.10 12.61 8.59
CA LEU A 399 4.06 12.75 9.62
C LEU A 399 2.93 11.74 9.41
N GLN A 400 2.49 11.58 8.16
CA GLN A 400 1.42 10.65 7.82
C GLN A 400 1.85 9.20 8.11
N THR A 401 3.06 8.82 7.76
CA THR A 401 3.61 7.47 8.00
C THR A 401 3.74 7.17 9.48
N GLN A 402 4.26 8.12 10.25
CA GLN A 402 4.41 7.97 11.71
C GLN A 402 3.06 7.74 12.38
N TRP A 403 2.07 8.52 11.99
CA TRP A 403 0.74 8.56 12.60
C TRP A 403 -0.34 7.90 11.73
N ALA A 404 0.08 7.02 10.82
CA ALA A 404 -0.85 6.25 9.97
C ALA A 404 -1.88 5.50 10.83
N PRO A 405 -3.12 5.34 10.35
CA PRO A 405 -4.12 4.52 11.02
C PRO A 405 -3.62 3.10 11.33
N LYS A 406 -4.09 2.53 12.41
CA LYS A 406 -3.74 1.14 12.79
C LYS A 406 -4.34 0.17 11.79
N SER A 407 -3.53 -0.77 11.31
CA SER A 407 -4.03 -1.93 10.56
C SER A 407 -4.85 -2.85 11.47
N ASN A 408 -5.88 -3.50 10.91
CA ASN A 408 -6.65 -4.53 11.61
C ASN A 408 -5.81 -5.77 11.96
N TYR A 409 -4.67 -5.93 11.30
CA TYR A 409 -3.73 -7.02 11.55
C TYR A 409 -2.42 -6.44 12.08
N PRO A 410 -1.82 -7.08 13.11
CA PRO A 410 -0.50 -6.70 13.58
C PRO A 410 0.51 -6.81 12.45
N GLN A 411 1.07 -5.69 12.03
CA GLN A 411 2.17 -5.66 11.07
C GLN A 411 3.31 -4.85 11.66
N PRO A 412 4.56 -5.32 11.56
CA PRO A 412 5.72 -4.51 11.89
C PRO A 412 5.74 -3.29 10.97
N ARG A 413 5.94 -2.11 11.54
CA ARG A 413 6.11 -0.88 10.78
C ARG A 413 7.58 -0.68 10.50
N ALA A 414 7.93 -0.32 9.27
CA ALA A 414 9.32 -0.12 8.89
C ALA A 414 9.99 0.94 9.77
N GLN A 415 9.30 2.05 10.05
CA GLN A 415 9.83 3.14 10.89
C GLN A 415 10.12 2.75 12.34
N ASP A 416 9.51 1.69 12.88
CA ASP A 416 9.81 1.20 14.23
C ASP A 416 11.12 0.40 14.26
N LEU A 417 11.67 0.05 13.11
CA LEU A 417 12.91 -0.72 12.94
C LEU A 417 14.10 0.15 12.51
N GLN A 418 13.88 1.44 12.24
CA GLN A 418 14.90 2.40 11.87
C GLN A 418 15.65 2.92 13.10
N ASP A 419 16.87 3.40 12.89
CA ASP A 419 17.64 4.12 13.93
C ASP A 419 17.13 5.57 14.05
N ALA A 420 16.75 6.20 12.95
CA ALA A 420 16.17 7.54 12.88
C ALA A 420 14.68 7.54 13.23
N GLY A 421 14.26 8.53 14.01
CA GLY A 421 12.84 8.82 14.26
C GLY A 421 12.25 9.81 13.26
N HIS A 422 10.92 9.91 13.23
CA HIS A 422 10.24 10.89 12.38
C HIS A 422 10.69 12.34 12.65
N MET A 423 11.01 12.68 13.91
CA MET A 423 11.48 14.03 14.27
C MET A 423 12.87 14.35 13.69
N ASP A 424 13.71 13.33 13.51
CA ASP A 424 15.04 13.51 12.91
C ASP A 424 14.89 13.82 11.42
N VAL A 425 14.00 13.08 10.72
CA VAL A 425 13.73 13.33 9.30
C VAL A 425 13.01 14.65 9.09
N LEU A 426 12.02 15.02 9.94
CA LEU A 426 11.33 16.31 9.86
C LEU A 426 12.33 17.47 9.99
N ARG A 427 13.25 17.39 10.95
CA ARG A 427 14.29 18.41 11.13
C ARG A 427 15.21 18.49 9.92
N ALA A 428 15.68 17.35 9.42
CA ALA A 428 16.56 17.30 8.26
C ALA A 428 15.90 17.90 7.00
N LEU A 429 14.60 17.61 6.77
CA LEU A 429 13.85 18.19 5.66
C LEU A 429 13.72 19.71 5.78
N LEU A 430 13.36 20.20 6.97
CA LEU A 430 13.20 21.64 7.22
C LEU A 430 14.54 22.38 7.17
N ASP A 431 15.60 21.79 7.69
CA ASP A 431 16.98 22.35 7.61
C ASP A 431 17.49 22.34 6.17
N ALA A 432 17.05 21.40 5.32
CA ALA A 432 17.32 21.37 3.88
C ALA A 432 16.47 22.38 3.07
N GLY A 433 15.54 23.09 3.73
CA GLY A 433 14.75 24.16 3.13
C GLY A 433 13.37 23.74 2.64
N ALA A 434 12.83 22.60 3.08
CA ALA A 434 11.47 22.19 2.75
C ALA A 434 10.44 23.28 3.10
N ASP A 435 9.50 23.54 2.19
CA ASP A 435 8.33 24.39 2.47
C ASP A 435 7.52 23.77 3.62
N PRO A 436 7.31 24.46 4.76
CA PRO A 436 6.52 23.94 5.86
C PRO A 436 4.99 23.98 5.61
N ASN A 437 4.54 24.64 4.52
CA ASN A 437 3.13 24.90 4.22
C ASN A 437 2.59 24.21 2.94
N PRO A 438 3.15 23.12 2.43
CA PRO A 438 2.58 22.46 1.27
C PRO A 438 1.16 21.98 1.59
N ARG A 439 0.29 21.97 0.59
CA ARG A 439 -1.10 21.55 0.76
C ARG A 439 -1.41 20.34 -0.09
N LEU A 440 -2.06 19.35 0.48
CA LEU A 440 -2.58 18.22 -0.30
C LEU A 440 -3.62 18.70 -1.32
N ASN A 441 -3.56 18.13 -2.53
CA ASN A 441 -4.52 18.38 -3.59
C ASN A 441 -5.84 17.65 -3.33
N THR A 442 -5.75 16.44 -2.75
CA THR A 442 -6.89 15.59 -2.45
C THR A 442 -6.58 14.69 -1.25
N HIS A 443 -7.58 13.93 -0.81
CA HIS A 443 -7.44 12.96 0.27
C HIS A 443 -6.47 11.81 -0.09
N LEU A 444 -5.72 11.33 0.89
CA LEU A 444 -4.75 10.25 0.73
C LEU A 444 -5.44 8.87 0.78
N TRP A 445 -5.53 8.20 -0.35
CA TRP A 445 -6.23 6.91 -0.48
C TRP A 445 -5.46 5.71 0.08
N TYR A 446 -4.14 5.71 -0.01
CA TYR A 446 -3.29 4.56 0.29
C TYR A 446 -3.08 4.32 1.80
N TRP A 447 -3.53 5.26 2.63
CA TRP A 447 -3.48 5.14 4.08
C TRP A 447 -4.76 4.62 4.71
N GLU A 448 -5.81 4.44 3.92
CA GLU A 448 -7.09 3.93 4.39
C GLU A 448 -7.31 2.48 3.95
N TYR A 449 -7.00 1.54 4.83
CA TYR A 449 -7.26 0.12 4.60
C TYR A 449 -8.64 -0.28 5.15
N GLY A 450 -9.56 -0.63 4.26
CA GLY A 450 -10.87 -1.15 4.66
C GLY A 450 -11.67 -0.17 5.50
N LEU A 451 -11.88 -0.51 6.77
CA LEU A 451 -12.62 0.31 7.75
C LEU A 451 -11.72 1.31 8.50
N THR A 452 -10.41 1.29 8.26
CA THR A 452 -9.47 2.22 8.90
C THR A 452 -9.50 3.56 8.18
N LYS A 453 -10.28 4.50 8.68
CA LYS A 453 -10.45 5.83 8.10
C LYS A 453 -10.05 6.89 9.10
N MET A 454 -9.54 7.99 8.59
CA MET A 454 -9.26 9.15 9.42
C MET A 454 -10.52 9.92 9.81
N GLY A 455 -11.66 9.63 9.17
CA GLY A 455 -12.95 10.27 9.47
C GLY A 455 -13.07 11.73 9.05
N ILE A 456 -12.02 12.27 8.40
CA ILE A 456 -11.99 13.64 7.88
C ILE A 456 -11.25 13.64 6.55
N ASP A 457 -11.70 14.48 5.62
CA ASP A 457 -11.05 14.67 4.34
C ASP A 457 -9.79 15.52 4.49
N LEU A 458 -8.69 15.05 3.91
CA LEU A 458 -7.37 15.69 3.99
C LEU A 458 -7.11 16.69 2.86
N THR A 459 -8.06 16.95 1.97
CA THR A 459 -7.90 17.93 0.90
C THR A 459 -7.49 19.28 1.47
N GLY A 460 -6.36 19.80 1.02
CA GLY A 460 -5.80 21.05 1.50
C GLY A 460 -5.11 21.00 2.87
N ALA A 461 -4.96 19.82 3.49
CA ALA A 461 -4.22 19.69 4.74
C ALA A 461 -2.74 20.03 4.55
N THR A 462 -2.15 20.65 5.59
CA THR A 462 -0.71 20.95 5.69
C THR A 462 0.00 19.99 6.64
N PRO A 463 1.33 19.92 6.64
CA PRO A 463 2.09 19.17 7.66
C PRO A 463 1.73 19.61 9.08
N PHE A 464 1.53 20.91 9.32
CA PHE A 464 1.11 21.43 10.63
C PHE A 464 -0.29 20.90 11.03
N TRP A 465 -1.23 20.94 10.09
CA TRP A 465 -2.57 20.39 10.33
C TRP A 465 -2.51 18.88 10.65
N ARG A 466 -1.65 18.16 9.94
CA ARG A 466 -1.48 16.72 10.18
C ARG A 466 -0.83 16.41 11.53
N ALA A 467 0.14 17.22 11.96
CA ALA A 467 0.73 17.14 13.31
C ALA A 467 -0.31 17.45 14.40
N ALA A 468 -1.15 18.46 14.20
CA ALA A 468 -2.26 18.80 15.10
C ALA A 468 -3.27 17.64 15.23
N PHE A 469 -3.62 16.99 14.12
CA PHE A 469 -4.49 15.81 14.13
C PHE A 469 -3.90 14.63 14.91
N ALA A 470 -2.58 14.50 14.93
CA ALA A 470 -1.87 13.47 15.70
C ALA A 470 -1.57 13.90 17.14
N GLN A 471 -1.90 15.12 17.52
CA GLN A 471 -1.51 15.76 18.78
C GLN A 471 0.01 15.73 19.02
N ASP A 472 0.80 15.81 17.95
CA ASP A 472 2.27 15.80 18.01
C ASP A 472 2.79 17.23 18.20
N ILE A 473 2.78 17.69 19.45
CA ILE A 473 3.15 19.07 19.82
C ILE A 473 4.61 19.37 19.47
N GLU A 474 5.50 18.39 19.56
CA GLU A 474 6.91 18.57 19.20
C GLU A 474 7.07 18.85 17.71
N ALA A 475 6.34 18.10 16.87
CA ALA A 475 6.31 18.35 15.44
C ALA A 475 5.64 19.70 15.11
N MET A 476 4.52 20.04 15.80
CA MET A 476 3.87 21.34 15.64
C MET A 476 4.84 22.50 15.95
N LYS A 477 5.57 22.43 17.07
CA LYS A 477 6.56 23.44 17.47
C LYS A 477 7.72 23.54 16.48
N LEU A 478 8.22 22.42 16.01
CA LEU A 478 9.28 22.38 15.01
C LEU A 478 8.84 23.05 13.71
N LEU A 479 7.65 22.73 13.22
CA LEU A 479 7.09 23.29 12.00
C LEU A 479 6.90 24.81 12.11
N VAL A 480 6.32 25.30 13.23
CA VAL A 480 6.16 26.75 13.47
C VAL A 480 7.51 27.46 13.54
N ALA A 481 8.51 26.87 14.16
CA ALA A 481 9.86 27.43 14.22
C ALA A 481 10.48 27.62 12.82
N HIS A 482 10.03 26.85 11.80
CA HIS A 482 10.46 26.94 10.41
C HIS A 482 9.43 27.66 9.51
N GLY A 483 8.44 28.35 10.08
CA GLY A 483 7.51 29.21 9.34
C GLY A 483 6.21 28.53 8.89
N ALA A 484 5.82 27.42 9.50
CA ALA A 484 4.48 26.87 9.27
C ALA A 484 3.41 27.85 9.79
N ASP A 485 2.38 28.08 8.97
CA ASP A 485 1.20 28.84 9.35
C ASP A 485 0.19 27.93 10.05
N PRO A 486 -0.08 28.15 11.37
CA PRO A 486 -1.01 27.33 12.14
C PRO A 486 -2.48 27.57 11.80
N ASN A 487 -2.78 28.56 10.93
CA ASN A 487 -4.13 28.98 10.59
C ASN A 487 -4.61 28.48 9.23
N ILE A 488 -3.89 27.57 8.59
CA ILE A 488 -4.31 27.00 7.31
C ILE A 488 -5.30 25.84 7.53
N PRO A 489 -6.59 25.99 7.15
CA PRO A 489 -7.57 24.91 7.24
C PRO A 489 -7.44 23.93 6.07
N THR A 490 -8.02 22.75 6.22
CA THR A 490 -8.36 21.89 5.07
C THR A 490 -9.35 22.59 4.16
N ARG A 491 -9.60 22.04 2.99
CA ARG A 491 -10.58 22.57 2.02
C ARG A 491 -11.75 21.62 1.87
N TRP A 492 -12.92 22.18 1.64
CA TRP A 492 -14.06 21.40 1.21
C TRP A 492 -13.73 20.77 -0.14
N PRO A 493 -13.79 19.41 -0.27
CA PRO A 493 -13.33 18.73 -1.49
C PRO A 493 -14.17 19.10 -2.71
N GLU A 494 -13.58 18.98 -3.88
CA GLU A 494 -14.26 19.06 -5.18
C GLU A 494 -15.31 17.96 -5.29
N VAL A 495 -16.53 18.32 -5.61
CA VAL A 495 -17.67 17.44 -5.43
C VAL A 495 -18.19 16.90 -6.74
N GLY A 496 -17.85 15.66 -7.03
CA GLY A 496 -18.77 14.81 -7.80
C GLY A 496 -20.06 14.42 -7.03
N MET A 497 -20.22 14.85 -5.77
CA MET A 497 -21.36 14.53 -4.91
C MET A 497 -22.59 15.45 -5.11
N ARG A 498 -22.37 16.69 -5.57
CA ARG A 498 -23.45 17.67 -5.74
C ARG A 498 -24.51 17.21 -6.74
N GLU A 499 -24.08 16.57 -7.83
CA GLU A 499 -24.97 16.10 -8.87
C GLU A 499 -25.78 14.85 -8.45
N ARG A 500 -25.22 13.96 -7.62
CA ARG A 500 -25.92 12.76 -7.15
C ARG A 500 -27.02 13.05 -6.15
N ARG A 501 -26.81 13.93 -5.19
CA ARG A 501 -27.87 14.31 -4.23
C ARG A 501 -29.07 14.96 -4.91
N GLN A 502 -28.84 15.68 -6.02
CA GLN A 502 -29.93 16.21 -6.85
C GLN A 502 -30.61 15.15 -7.70
N GLN A 503 -29.89 14.13 -8.17
CA GLN A 503 -30.45 13.07 -9.01
C GLN A 503 -31.18 11.98 -8.21
N ASP A 504 -30.71 11.65 -7.01
CA ASP A 504 -31.28 10.57 -6.19
C ASP A 504 -32.47 11.02 -5.33
N GLY A 505 -32.90 12.29 -5.41
CA GLY A 505 -34.00 12.81 -4.57
C GLY A 505 -33.74 12.71 -3.07
N ARG A 506 -32.49 12.37 -2.66
CA ARG A 506 -32.10 12.31 -1.26
C ARG A 506 -31.91 13.70 -0.72
N GLN A 507 -32.57 13.93 0.37
CA GLN A 507 -32.85 15.17 1.06
C GLN A 507 -31.72 16.19 0.99
N GLN A 508 -32.08 17.32 0.41
CA GLN A 508 -31.48 18.61 0.65
C GLN A 508 -31.28 18.77 2.16
N GLU A 509 -30.08 19.18 2.60
CA GLU A 509 -29.84 19.60 3.95
C GLU A 509 -30.91 20.64 4.34
N ASP A 510 -31.71 20.36 5.36
CA ASP A 510 -32.86 21.17 5.73
C ASP A 510 -32.47 22.42 6.58
N SER A 511 -31.16 22.77 6.57
CA SER A 511 -30.63 23.90 7.34
C SER A 511 -31.08 25.28 6.82
N ALA A 512 -31.69 25.35 5.65
CA ALA A 512 -31.98 26.59 4.93
C ALA A 512 -30.75 27.51 4.67
N LEU A 513 -29.54 27.01 4.92
CA LEU A 513 -28.29 27.74 4.69
C LEU A 513 -27.79 27.50 3.24
N PRO A 514 -27.01 28.44 2.67
CA PRO A 514 -26.39 28.23 1.37
C PRO A 514 -25.47 27.01 1.36
N TRP A 515 -25.35 26.34 0.22
CA TRP A 515 -24.38 25.24 0.06
C TRP A 515 -22.95 25.69 0.37
N ILE A 516 -22.17 24.78 0.96
CA ILE A 516 -20.74 25.00 1.19
C ILE A 516 -20.07 24.98 -0.20
N PRO A 517 -19.43 26.08 -0.63
CA PRO A 517 -18.76 26.11 -1.92
C PRO A 517 -17.52 25.21 -1.90
N GLU A 518 -17.23 24.65 -3.06
CA GLU A 518 -16.01 23.89 -3.30
C GLU A 518 -14.77 24.74 -2.99
N GLY A 519 -13.75 24.12 -2.39
CA GLY A 519 -12.55 24.83 -1.95
C GLY A 519 -12.72 25.72 -0.74
N ALA A 520 -13.94 25.86 -0.18
CA ALA A 520 -14.16 26.62 1.05
C ALA A 520 -13.30 26.08 2.21
N PRO A 521 -12.92 26.92 3.17
CA PRO A 521 -12.30 26.47 4.41
C PRO A 521 -13.15 25.39 5.09
N ASN A 522 -12.54 24.25 5.43
CA ASN A 522 -13.25 23.15 6.08
C ASN A 522 -12.84 23.06 7.55
N ALA A 523 -11.81 22.33 7.91
CA ALA A 523 -11.40 22.14 9.29
C ALA A 523 -10.03 22.79 9.58
N TRP A 524 -9.95 23.63 10.61
CA TRP A 524 -8.71 24.23 11.09
C TRP A 524 -7.91 23.24 11.96
N PRO A 525 -6.61 23.48 12.20
CA PRO A 525 -5.79 22.67 13.09
C PRO A 525 -6.38 22.47 14.49
N ILE A 526 -7.10 23.45 15.02
CA ILE A 526 -7.75 23.32 16.35
C ILE A 526 -8.86 22.26 16.35
N HIS A 527 -9.63 22.13 15.27
CA HIS A 527 -10.63 21.05 15.14
C HIS A 527 -9.96 19.69 15.10
N ALA A 528 -8.85 19.58 14.35
CA ALA A 528 -8.06 18.36 14.26
C ALA A 528 -7.49 17.97 15.64
N ALA A 529 -6.89 18.92 16.36
CA ALA A 529 -6.37 18.73 17.71
C ALA A 529 -7.46 18.38 18.73
N ALA A 530 -8.66 18.99 18.60
CA ALA A 530 -9.82 18.67 19.44
C ALA A 530 -10.48 17.33 19.08
N GLY A 531 -9.98 16.59 18.11
CA GLY A 531 -10.43 15.26 17.72
C GLY A 531 -11.43 15.24 16.58
N GLY A 532 -11.42 16.22 15.72
CA GLY A 532 -12.15 16.20 14.45
C GLY A 532 -11.81 14.94 13.67
N GLY A 533 -12.84 14.23 13.19
CA GLY A 533 -12.64 12.95 12.50
C GLY A 533 -12.31 11.74 13.38
N TYR A 534 -12.29 11.90 14.69
CA TYR A 534 -12.08 10.80 15.63
C TYR A 534 -13.35 9.92 15.74
N LEU A 535 -13.27 8.68 15.32
CA LEU A 535 -14.41 7.76 15.21
C LEU A 535 -14.65 6.90 16.47
N GLY A 536 -14.28 7.38 17.65
CA GLY A 536 -14.61 6.74 18.94
C GLY A 536 -13.52 5.86 19.56
N LEU A 537 -13.74 5.51 20.82
CA LEU A 537 -12.82 4.76 21.67
C LEU A 537 -12.52 3.37 21.11
N GLY A 538 -11.25 3.12 20.83
CA GLY A 538 -10.73 1.76 20.56
C GLY A 538 -11.03 1.18 19.20
N ALA A 539 -11.80 1.88 18.36
CA ALA A 539 -12.04 1.40 17.02
C ALA A 539 -10.87 1.81 16.10
N PHE A 540 -10.32 0.96 15.50
CA PHE A 540 -9.87 0.89 14.13
C PHE A 540 -8.90 1.95 13.65
N SER A 541 -8.31 2.94 14.44
CA SER A 541 -7.57 3.57 13.46
C SER A 541 -6.69 4.71 13.77
N VAL A 542 -7.07 5.68 14.47
CA VAL A 542 -6.23 6.86 14.54
C VAL A 542 -5.09 6.58 15.49
N ARG A 543 -3.85 6.75 15.01
CA ARG A 543 -2.70 6.84 15.88
C ARG A 543 -2.46 8.31 16.18
N ASN A 544 -2.43 8.60 17.45
CA ASN A 544 -2.08 9.90 18.01
C ASN A 544 -1.23 9.68 19.26
N ARG A 545 -0.64 10.74 19.77
CA ARG A 545 0.02 10.67 21.08
C ARG A 545 -1.04 10.49 22.16
N PRO A 546 -0.89 9.49 23.05
CA PRO A 546 -1.82 9.30 24.16
C PRO A 546 -1.91 10.56 25.02
N ASP A 547 -3.12 10.86 25.51
CA ASP A 547 -3.41 11.93 26.48
C ASP A 547 -2.93 13.33 26.10
N GLN A 548 -2.83 13.61 24.77
CA GLN A 548 -2.32 14.89 24.29
C GLN A 548 -3.40 15.82 23.68
N PHE A 549 -4.69 15.49 23.77
CA PHE A 549 -5.75 16.37 23.25
C PHE A 549 -5.71 17.76 23.92
N ILE A 550 -5.78 17.79 25.24
CA ILE A 550 -5.74 19.05 25.99
C ILE A 550 -4.42 19.80 25.78
N PRO A 551 -3.24 19.19 25.91
CA PRO A 551 -1.98 19.88 25.65
C PRO A 551 -1.87 20.45 24.23
N ALA A 552 -2.36 19.74 23.20
CA ALA A 552 -2.33 20.21 21.83
C ALA A 552 -3.27 21.40 21.59
N VAL A 553 -4.50 21.34 22.14
CA VAL A 553 -5.46 22.44 22.08
C VAL A 553 -4.95 23.65 22.87
N LYS A 554 -4.34 23.44 24.05
CA LYS A 554 -3.69 24.49 24.82
C LYS A 554 -2.60 25.20 24.03
N TYR A 555 -1.72 24.44 23.40
CA TYR A 555 -0.66 25.01 22.57
C TYR A 555 -1.23 25.90 21.46
N LEU A 556 -2.30 25.46 20.79
CA LEU A 556 -2.96 26.23 19.73
C LEU A 556 -3.60 27.53 20.26
N ILE A 557 -4.30 27.47 21.38
CA ILE A 557 -5.00 28.63 21.94
C ILE A 557 -4.02 29.57 22.64
N GLU A 558 -3.23 29.09 23.59
CA GLU A 558 -2.43 29.91 24.50
C GLU A 558 -1.14 30.41 23.84
N GLU A 559 -0.48 29.62 22.98
CA GLU A 559 0.78 30.02 22.36
C GLU A 559 0.60 30.56 20.93
N LEU A 560 -0.39 30.03 20.17
CA LEU A 560 -0.59 30.42 18.77
C LEU A 560 -1.83 31.30 18.53
N GLY A 561 -2.67 31.54 19.55
CA GLY A 561 -3.80 32.45 19.47
C GLY A 561 -4.99 31.93 18.64
N ALA A 562 -5.14 30.59 18.54
CA ALA A 562 -6.28 30.01 17.84
C ALA A 562 -7.61 30.40 18.52
N ASP A 563 -8.62 30.67 17.71
CA ASP A 563 -9.97 30.99 18.19
C ASP A 563 -10.61 29.74 18.81
N VAL A 564 -11.01 29.84 20.09
CA VAL A 564 -11.64 28.73 20.84
C VAL A 564 -12.99 28.32 20.23
N ASP A 565 -13.70 29.26 19.57
CA ASP A 565 -14.99 29.08 18.92
C ASP A 565 -14.88 28.99 17.40
N GLN A 566 -13.67 28.76 16.88
CA GLN A 566 -13.46 28.58 15.46
C GLN A 566 -14.47 27.59 14.89
N ARG A 567 -15.13 27.94 13.79
CA ARG A 567 -16.15 27.09 13.13
C ARG A 567 -15.61 26.47 11.86
N ASP A 568 -15.84 25.19 11.69
CA ASP A 568 -15.59 24.50 10.43
C ASP A 568 -16.71 24.73 9.40
N SER A 569 -16.63 24.10 8.25
CA SER A 569 -17.64 24.24 7.18
C SER A 569 -19.05 23.78 7.58
N TRP A 570 -19.18 22.92 8.56
CA TRP A 570 -20.43 22.46 9.15
C TRP A 570 -20.83 23.20 10.42
N LEU A 571 -20.11 24.26 10.75
CA LEU A 571 -20.27 25.07 11.96
C LEU A 571 -19.98 24.31 13.25
N TYR A 572 -19.25 23.18 13.19
CA TYR A 572 -18.73 22.55 14.40
C TYR A 572 -17.64 23.43 15.00
N THR A 573 -17.63 23.54 16.31
CA THR A 573 -16.55 24.14 17.10
C THR A 573 -15.71 23.03 17.75
N PRO A 574 -14.51 23.33 18.29
CA PRO A 574 -13.73 22.40 19.11
C PRO A 574 -14.56 21.74 20.23
N MET A 575 -15.51 22.49 20.80
CA MET A 575 -16.44 22.02 21.84
C MET A 575 -17.34 20.87 21.36
N HIS A 576 -17.87 20.96 20.14
CA HIS A 576 -18.70 19.89 19.56
C HIS A 576 -17.90 18.59 19.40
N TYR A 577 -16.63 18.69 18.99
CA TYR A 577 -15.75 17.51 18.85
C TYR A 577 -15.41 16.89 20.21
N ALA A 578 -15.13 17.71 21.24
CA ALA A 578 -14.92 17.24 22.60
C ALA A 578 -16.18 16.54 23.15
N ALA A 579 -17.34 17.18 22.99
CA ALA A 579 -18.65 16.65 23.42
C ALA A 579 -18.97 15.29 22.76
N SER A 580 -18.70 15.14 21.46
CA SER A 580 -18.97 13.90 20.73
C SER A 580 -18.16 12.68 21.23
N ARG A 581 -17.10 12.93 22.03
CA ARG A 581 -16.24 11.91 22.62
C ARG A 581 -16.43 11.75 24.12
N GLY A 582 -17.24 12.59 24.75
CA GLY A 582 -17.39 12.61 26.19
C GLY A 582 -16.16 13.14 26.94
N ASP A 583 -15.38 14.03 26.33
CA ASP A 583 -14.14 14.56 26.91
C ASP A 583 -14.42 15.76 27.81
N ASN A 584 -14.86 15.48 29.02
CA ASN A 584 -15.27 16.49 30.00
C ASN A 584 -14.12 17.44 30.38
N GLU A 585 -12.90 16.93 30.50
CA GLU A 585 -11.74 17.77 30.86
C GLU A 585 -11.42 18.79 29.77
N LEU A 586 -11.49 18.38 28.49
CA LEU A 586 -11.32 19.30 27.37
C LEU A 586 -12.46 20.32 27.30
N ILE A 587 -13.71 19.90 27.55
CA ILE A 587 -14.88 20.79 27.60
C ILE A 587 -14.67 21.86 28.67
N GLU A 588 -14.33 21.48 29.91
CA GLU A 588 -14.07 22.43 31.01
C GLU A 588 -12.92 23.39 30.66
N TYR A 589 -11.88 22.90 30.04
CA TYR A 589 -10.79 23.77 29.57
C TYR A 589 -11.28 24.79 28.52
N LEU A 590 -12.00 24.35 27.47
CA LEU A 590 -12.52 25.21 26.42
C LEU A 590 -13.45 26.29 27.02
N VAL A 591 -14.32 25.91 27.96
CA VAL A 591 -15.17 26.88 28.71
C VAL A 591 -14.32 27.88 29.49
N SER A 592 -13.24 27.45 30.13
CA SER A 592 -12.33 28.35 30.86
C SER A 592 -11.64 29.35 29.93
N GLN A 593 -11.52 29.07 28.66
CA GLN A 593 -10.99 29.94 27.61
C GLN A 593 -12.07 30.81 26.94
N GLY A 594 -13.32 30.72 27.40
CA GLY A 594 -14.45 31.52 26.90
C GLY A 594 -15.25 30.85 25.78
N GLY A 595 -15.07 29.54 25.57
CA GLY A 595 -15.78 28.77 24.53
C GLY A 595 -17.30 28.76 24.74
N ASP A 596 -18.04 28.92 23.66
CA ASP A 596 -19.50 29.00 23.62
C ASP A 596 -20.14 27.59 23.67
N VAL A 597 -20.67 27.23 24.83
CA VAL A 597 -21.38 25.96 25.04
C VAL A 597 -22.74 25.92 24.32
N THR A 598 -23.28 27.08 23.94
CA THR A 598 -24.59 27.19 23.26
C THR A 598 -24.50 27.12 21.75
N ALA A 599 -23.27 27.02 21.23
CA ALA A 599 -23.02 26.91 19.80
C ALA A 599 -23.81 25.78 19.18
N ILE A 600 -24.39 26.02 17.99
CA ILE A 600 -25.12 25.03 17.19
C ILE A 600 -24.44 24.79 15.85
N THR A 601 -24.51 23.56 15.38
CA THR A 601 -24.00 23.17 14.06
C THR A 601 -24.92 23.63 12.94
N ARG A 602 -24.47 23.46 11.70
CA ARG A 602 -25.29 23.71 10.49
C ARG A 602 -26.59 22.87 10.47
N LEU A 603 -26.61 21.72 11.13
CA LEU A 603 -27.78 20.84 11.26
C LEU A 603 -28.66 21.16 12.49
N GLY A 604 -28.38 22.25 13.20
CA GLY A 604 -29.09 22.64 14.43
C GLY A 604 -28.75 21.81 15.66
N GLN A 605 -27.70 21.01 15.62
CA GLN A 605 -27.26 20.22 16.78
C GLN A 605 -26.49 21.09 17.77
N SER A 606 -26.85 21.01 19.04
CA SER A 606 -26.11 21.64 20.13
C SER A 606 -24.91 20.79 20.56
N THR A 607 -24.04 21.34 21.39
CA THR A 607 -22.95 20.61 22.03
C THR A 607 -23.47 19.44 22.87
N ALA A 608 -24.61 19.61 23.57
CA ALA A 608 -25.24 18.57 24.36
C ALA A 608 -25.85 17.45 23.47
N ASP A 609 -26.43 17.80 22.30
CA ASP A 609 -26.90 16.82 21.32
C ASP A 609 -25.75 15.96 20.80
N MET A 610 -24.55 16.54 20.61
CA MET A 610 -23.37 15.79 20.22
C MET A 610 -22.95 14.77 21.26
N ALA A 611 -22.98 15.10 22.53
CA ALA A 611 -22.68 14.19 23.63
C ALA A 611 -23.74 13.08 23.76
N ARG A 612 -25.02 13.42 23.57
CA ARG A 612 -26.13 12.48 23.55
C ARG A 612 -26.07 11.47 22.41
N GLY A 613 -25.65 11.93 21.24
CA GLY A 613 -25.42 11.08 20.06
C GLY A 613 -24.04 10.46 20.00
N GLY A 614 -23.27 10.47 21.08
CA GLY A 614 -21.86 10.13 21.17
C GLY A 614 -21.42 8.90 20.37
N ARG A 615 -20.18 8.91 19.92
CA ARG A 615 -19.60 7.85 19.08
C ARG A 615 -18.62 6.99 19.86
N ALA A 616 -18.91 5.70 19.98
CA ALA A 616 -17.98 4.73 20.54
C ALA A 616 -17.27 3.87 19.49
N GLY A 617 -17.58 4.06 18.22
CA GLY A 617 -17.00 3.31 17.10
C GLY A 617 -17.72 3.60 15.78
N PHE A 618 -17.25 2.96 14.70
CA PHE A 618 -17.75 3.19 13.35
C PHE A 618 -19.26 2.92 13.21
N PHE A 619 -19.78 1.92 13.94
CA PHE A 619 -21.18 1.51 13.90
C PHE A 619 -21.88 1.62 15.26
N THR A 620 -21.17 2.02 16.31
CA THR A 620 -21.72 1.98 17.67
C THR A 620 -21.80 3.40 18.20
N ARG A 621 -23.01 3.81 18.57
CA ARG A 621 -23.24 5.05 19.29
C ARG A 621 -23.33 4.72 20.78
N VAL A 622 -22.67 5.53 21.57
CA VAL A 622 -22.76 5.45 23.02
C VAL A 622 -22.99 6.87 23.52
N PRO A 623 -24.16 7.16 24.10
CA PRO A 623 -24.39 8.44 24.73
C PRO A 623 -23.44 8.63 25.93
N PHE A 624 -23.05 9.88 26.18
CA PHE A 624 -22.23 10.28 27.33
C PHE A 624 -23.09 11.09 28.32
N PRO A 625 -23.83 10.43 29.23
CA PRO A 625 -24.76 11.09 30.15
C PRO A 625 -24.10 12.18 30.99
N GLU A 626 -22.94 11.88 31.58
CA GLU A 626 -22.20 12.82 32.41
C GLU A 626 -21.78 14.07 31.63
N THR A 627 -21.44 13.92 30.35
CA THR A 627 -21.10 15.05 29.47
C THR A 627 -22.34 15.86 29.13
N VAL A 628 -23.48 15.21 28.89
CA VAL A 628 -24.76 15.90 28.69
C VAL A 628 -25.14 16.71 29.92
N ASP A 629 -25.03 16.13 31.10
CA ASP A 629 -25.32 16.81 32.36
C ASP A 629 -24.38 17.99 32.58
N LEU A 630 -23.09 17.83 32.29
CA LEU A 630 -22.10 18.92 32.37
C LEU A 630 -22.49 20.06 31.43
N LEU A 631 -22.67 19.78 30.15
CA LEU A 631 -22.96 20.81 29.13
C LEU A 631 -24.29 21.52 29.39
N THR A 632 -25.35 20.79 29.80
CA THR A 632 -26.63 21.42 30.16
C THR A 632 -26.51 22.26 31.41
N SER A 633 -25.71 21.87 32.40
CA SER A 633 -25.43 22.69 33.58
C SER A 633 -24.70 23.99 33.25
N LEU A 634 -23.92 23.97 32.16
CA LEU A 634 -23.19 25.14 31.62
C LEU A 634 -24.04 25.99 30.67
N GLY A 635 -25.27 25.57 30.34
CA GLY A 635 -26.23 26.37 29.57
C GLY A 635 -26.49 25.83 28.15
N ALA A 636 -25.91 24.71 27.75
CA ALA A 636 -26.26 24.08 26.48
C ALA A 636 -27.71 23.60 26.47
N THR A 637 -28.35 23.66 25.33
CA THR A 637 -29.73 23.14 25.13
C THR A 637 -29.70 21.73 24.50
N LEU A 638 -30.73 20.94 24.77
CA LEU A 638 -31.01 19.70 24.08
C LEU A 638 -32.14 19.97 23.08
N GLU A 639 -31.80 20.21 21.84
CA GLU A 639 -32.76 20.61 20.83
C GLU A 639 -33.21 19.46 19.94
N CYS A 640 -32.42 18.43 19.85
CA CYS A 640 -32.74 17.22 19.08
C CYS A 640 -33.33 17.48 17.68
N LEU A 641 -32.93 18.55 17.06
CA LEU A 641 -33.34 18.93 15.72
C LEU A 641 -32.49 18.13 14.72
N HIS A 642 -33.15 17.24 14.00
CA HIS A 642 -32.67 16.52 12.81
C HIS A 642 -31.28 15.86 12.92
N THR A 643 -31.31 14.64 13.25
CA THR A 643 -30.10 13.81 13.36
C THR A 643 -29.87 13.05 12.07
N HIS A 644 -29.27 13.69 11.10
CA HIS A 644 -28.89 13.07 9.82
C HIS A 644 -27.75 12.03 9.96
N PHE A 645 -27.55 11.45 11.14
CA PHE A 645 -26.59 10.39 11.29
C PHE A 645 -27.07 9.02 10.81
N LEU A 646 -28.39 8.83 10.66
CA LEU A 646 -28.99 7.66 10.02
C LEU A 646 -30.26 8.09 9.31
N ASP A 647 -30.50 7.57 8.13
CA ASP A 647 -31.66 7.69 7.27
C ASP A 647 -32.95 7.10 7.88
N THR A 648 -33.26 7.35 9.12
CA THR A 648 -34.44 6.80 9.78
C THR A 648 -35.34 7.90 10.31
N GLY A 649 -35.71 8.83 9.40
CA GLY A 649 -36.77 9.81 9.64
C GLY A 649 -37.14 10.14 11.10
N ASP A 650 -37.18 11.39 11.46
CA ASP A 650 -37.81 11.97 12.66
C ASP A 650 -37.36 11.52 14.06
N SER A 651 -36.29 10.74 14.22
CA SER A 651 -35.84 10.32 15.53
C SER A 651 -34.50 10.91 15.93
N CYS A 652 -34.41 11.39 17.17
CA CYS A 652 -33.16 11.79 17.79
C CYS A 652 -32.10 10.69 17.75
N PRO A 653 -30.78 10.99 17.68
CA PRO A 653 -29.75 10.01 17.92
C PRO A 653 -29.98 9.35 19.28
N GLY A 654 -30.21 8.04 19.29
CA GLY A 654 -30.55 7.28 20.48
C GLY A 654 -32.01 6.90 20.65
N ALA A 655 -32.95 7.42 19.87
CA ALA A 655 -34.32 6.93 19.88
C ALA A 655 -34.37 5.47 19.37
N GLY A 656 -34.62 4.55 20.28
CA GLY A 656 -34.59 3.10 20.00
C GLY A 656 -33.47 2.32 20.72
N ILE A 657 -32.51 3.00 21.33
CA ILE A 657 -31.70 2.53 22.47
C ILE A 657 -32.39 3.09 23.70
N ASP A 658 -32.37 2.42 24.85
CA ASP A 658 -32.86 2.98 26.12
C ASP A 658 -32.27 4.37 26.33
N ASP A 659 -32.92 5.39 25.75
CA ASP A 659 -32.50 6.77 25.80
C ASP A 659 -32.90 7.33 27.18
N PRO A 660 -31.97 7.61 28.11
CA PRO A 660 -32.29 8.09 29.44
C PRO A 660 -32.98 9.46 29.43
N TRP A 661 -32.98 10.18 28.28
CA TRP A 661 -33.66 11.46 28.09
C TRP A 661 -34.88 11.38 27.17
N ALA A 662 -35.27 10.17 26.71
CA ALA A 662 -36.52 10.05 25.98
C ALA A 662 -37.66 10.54 26.90
N PRO A 663 -38.52 11.46 26.45
CA PRO A 663 -39.68 11.84 27.26
C PRO A 663 -40.43 10.57 27.60
N ALA A 664 -40.71 10.36 28.91
CA ALA A 664 -41.45 9.22 29.37
C ALA A 664 -42.68 9.05 28.46
N ALA A 665 -42.78 7.91 27.80
CA ALA A 665 -43.90 7.63 26.92
C ALA A 665 -45.17 7.92 27.70
N THR A 666 -45.86 9.01 27.39
CA THR A 666 -47.17 9.31 27.95
C THR A 666 -48.04 8.16 27.50
N SER A 667 -48.34 7.27 28.46
CA SER A 667 -49.28 6.19 28.29
C SER A 667 -50.60 6.78 27.78
N GLN A 668 -50.80 6.80 26.51
CA GLN A 668 -52.13 6.91 25.94
C GLN A 668 -52.86 5.59 26.16
N GLU A 669 -53.14 5.28 27.43
CA GLU A 669 -54.26 4.45 27.76
C GLU A 669 -55.55 5.22 27.49
N GLY A 670 -56.26 4.76 26.56
CA GLY A 670 -57.69 5.02 26.45
C GLY A 670 -58.13 5.89 25.28
N LYS A 671 -58.52 5.24 24.21
CA LYS A 671 -59.91 5.18 23.74
C LYS A 671 -59.98 4.57 22.34
N ARG A 672 -60.52 3.35 22.36
CA ARG A 672 -61.32 2.69 21.31
C ARG A 672 -60.69 2.47 19.95
#